data_b056bade58862878d0c4cb5d19392ab8
#
_entry.id   b056bade58862878d0c4cb5d19392ab8
#
_cell.length_a   1.000
_cell.length_b   1.000
_cell.length_c   1.000
_cell.angle_alpha   90.00
_cell.angle_beta   90.00
_cell.angle_gamma   90.00
#
_symmetry.space_group_name_H-M   'P 1'
#
loop_
_entity.id
_entity.type
_entity.pdbx_description
1 polymer ?
#
loop_
_entity_poly.entity_id
_entity_poly.type
_entity_poly.pdbx_seq_one_letter_code
_entity_poly.pdbx_strand_id
1 'polypeptide(L)'
;MNKDYEENKVNTENPETQETPVDEKPVVNEEIVKEAEKAAETASAEVSEAAEAAKTEVEAAVEETVSEAAKKAETVKADPTKRAVPSRPFDPVKKQETVKTVKKRLLSDAAKKRIKGMIFPVILTLIIVLGVIFVFTHKNTDTGEEVVRIERFEGSEEDIILENDDLEMTFHPLTTRFEIKVKSTGQIWRSNPDESTIPASDGSKKARELSTLIIQYGTEKSATGQDYDNYKYSVEKGVYDIEATKDYIKVMYSIGDVEKEFVIPPVTTETKYNEWISKMTKDDANFVKRCYKKFDYQNPDKSETNEEYKPEKLLENYPIYETEVIYVLRNTTKENMKEKCEQIFESYGYTRDDYNADKELSNAEASSDKPVFNVNVYYRLEGKDLVVDIPYNEIQYKAANPLTTLTVLPFFGAAGKDENDGYLFVPEGGGALIKFNNGKNSQPNYATKVYGRDRALVLKTLVSDKYANFNTFGIIRPEASFLCILEDGASYATINADISGRSNISYNYVNAKYTASLSEQYELGDQASTSVFVYLPSLPDETITQRYRFIDSGNYYDMAKEFQNYLRANFNQEFALNNDVEAPVAVEIVAAADKVKQVLGVPTSRPLKLTTFKEAKELVEQLQSEGLKNMSVKLSGWMNGGVNQKILKKVKLVSALGSSGDLKKLSQSAKSLNVDLYLDGVTQYEYDSDIFDGFNSFTDSARFISKERAKIYQYSAVTYAQREGADTYYLLHADLAKKMTENLYKAVKKYDANVSFRETGKDLSGDYYRKNITSREAARKSQMEQLATISQDTKVMINSGNLYAAIYSDVITNMDLRGAEHNLIDEFIPFYQMAIHGYKNYMGNPINLAKDPTQELLLSAEYGAGLQFTIMKESPFALQKTLYTEYFGANFDSWHEKMVSIYDRYNKELGHVFNQEMTGHVTVEEGLTCTSYADGTKVYVNYNYEAKTVNGKTIPARDYAVVR
;
A
#
# COMPACT_ATOMS: atom_id res chain seq x y z
N MET A 1 -31.48 36.92 -27.90
CA MET A 1 -32.20 36.21 -28.97
C MET A 1 -32.54 34.83 -28.43
N ASN A 2 -33.84 34.69 -28.10
CA ASN A 2 -34.43 33.45 -27.59
C ASN A 2 -34.43 32.35 -28.64
N LYS A 3 -34.31 31.10 -28.21
CA LYS A 3 -35.11 29.98 -28.68
C LYS A 3 -34.97 28.80 -27.70
N ASP A 4 -36.00 28.60 -27.01
CA ASP A 4 -36.77 27.44 -26.54
C ASP A 4 -36.22 26.06 -26.94
N TYR A 5 -36.07 25.18 -25.93
CA TYR A 5 -36.28 23.74 -26.08
C TYR A 5 -37.15 23.21 -24.94
N GLU A 6 -38.27 22.62 -25.36
CA GLU A 6 -39.33 22.05 -24.55
C GLU A 6 -38.94 20.86 -23.71
N GLU A 7 -39.59 20.77 -22.54
CA GLU A 7 -39.64 19.59 -21.68
C GLU A 7 -40.40 18.44 -22.37
N ASN A 8 -39.78 17.27 -22.40
CA ASN A 8 -40.50 16.02 -22.60
C ASN A 8 -40.47 15.20 -21.30
N LYS A 9 -41.57 15.22 -20.58
CA LYS A 9 -41.93 14.28 -19.54
C LYS A 9 -42.25 12.93 -20.15
N VAL A 10 -41.47 11.90 -19.85
CA VAL A 10 -41.87 10.52 -20.09
C VAL A 10 -42.32 9.91 -18.76
N ASN A 11 -43.61 9.61 -18.68
CA ASN A 11 -44.19 8.75 -17.66
C ASN A 11 -43.62 7.34 -17.82
N THR A 12 -43.08 6.76 -16.77
CA THR A 12 -42.84 5.32 -16.66
C THR A 12 -43.71 4.77 -15.54
N GLU A 13 -44.76 4.10 -15.92
CA GLU A 13 -45.57 3.20 -15.07
C GLU A 13 -44.72 1.99 -14.70
N ASN A 14 -44.83 1.62 -13.44
CA ASN A 14 -44.17 0.47 -12.80
C ASN A 14 -44.96 -0.81 -13.15
N PRO A 15 -44.36 -1.89 -13.64
CA PRO A 15 -45.04 -3.18 -13.68
C PRO A 15 -44.74 -3.97 -12.40
N GLU A 16 -45.78 -4.44 -11.77
CA GLU A 16 -45.81 -5.39 -10.66
C GLU A 16 -44.95 -6.62 -10.98
N THR A 17 -44.01 -6.94 -10.10
CA THR A 17 -43.27 -8.21 -10.11
C THR A 17 -44.06 -9.28 -9.40
N GLN A 18 -44.49 -10.26 -10.15
CA GLN A 18 -44.96 -11.55 -9.63
C GLN A 18 -43.81 -12.34 -9.04
N GLU A 19 -43.96 -12.73 -7.78
CA GLU A 19 -43.08 -13.68 -7.09
C GLU A 19 -43.21 -15.07 -7.70
N THR A 20 -42.10 -15.66 -8.15
CA THR A 20 -41.95 -17.09 -8.41
C THR A 20 -41.22 -17.75 -7.27
N PRO A 21 -41.59 -18.99 -6.86
CA PRO A 21 -41.02 -19.62 -5.67
C PRO A 21 -39.56 -20.06 -5.89
N VAL A 22 -38.77 -19.92 -4.83
CA VAL A 22 -37.35 -20.30 -4.76
C VAL A 22 -37.24 -21.81 -4.67
N ASP A 23 -36.54 -22.41 -5.60
CA ASP A 23 -36.24 -23.83 -5.67
C ASP A 23 -35.26 -24.28 -4.59
N GLU A 24 -35.48 -25.51 -4.12
CA GLU A 24 -34.79 -26.22 -3.07
C GLU A 24 -33.27 -26.40 -3.32
N LYS A 25 -32.47 -26.32 -2.28
CA LYS A 25 -31.06 -26.71 -2.27
C LYS A 25 -30.93 -28.19 -2.61
N PRO A 26 -30.00 -28.63 -3.48
CA PRO A 26 -29.81 -30.07 -3.74
C PRO A 26 -29.19 -30.74 -2.50
N VAL A 27 -29.88 -31.70 -1.97
CA VAL A 27 -29.39 -32.65 -0.96
C VAL A 27 -28.32 -33.53 -1.63
N VAL A 28 -27.07 -33.34 -1.21
CA VAL A 28 -25.96 -34.18 -1.67
C VAL A 28 -26.09 -35.56 -1.00
N ASN A 29 -26.37 -36.61 -1.80
CA ASN A 29 -26.53 -37.95 -1.32
C ASN A 29 -25.17 -38.53 -0.89
N GLU A 30 -24.99 -38.87 0.39
CA GLU A 30 -23.76 -39.44 0.97
C GLU A 30 -23.25 -40.70 0.27
N GLU A 31 -24.14 -41.47 -0.37
CA GLU A 31 -23.74 -42.65 -1.13
C GLU A 31 -22.96 -42.31 -2.40
N ILE A 32 -23.31 -41.21 -3.09
CA ILE A 32 -22.60 -40.75 -4.28
C ILE A 32 -21.19 -40.22 -3.89
N VAL A 33 -21.04 -39.62 -2.71
CA VAL A 33 -19.74 -39.15 -2.20
C VAL A 33 -18.84 -40.34 -1.87
N LYS A 34 -19.36 -41.40 -1.23
CA LYS A 34 -18.58 -42.62 -0.91
C LYS A 34 -18.17 -43.42 -2.15
N GLU A 35 -19.04 -43.50 -3.17
CA GLU A 35 -18.68 -44.12 -4.45
C GLU A 35 -17.62 -43.33 -5.20
N ALA A 36 -17.67 -42.00 -5.15
CA ALA A 36 -16.66 -41.11 -5.75
C ALA A 36 -15.30 -41.23 -5.02
N GLU A 37 -15.29 -41.30 -3.70
CA GLU A 37 -14.07 -41.53 -2.91
C GLU A 37 -13.43 -42.90 -3.23
N LYS A 38 -14.21 -43.94 -3.32
CA LYS A 38 -13.71 -45.27 -3.66
C LYS A 38 -13.17 -45.37 -5.09
N ALA A 39 -13.83 -44.67 -6.03
CA ALA A 39 -13.36 -44.57 -7.40
C ALA A 39 -12.06 -43.77 -7.51
N ALA A 40 -11.90 -42.72 -6.69
CA ALA A 40 -10.71 -41.90 -6.64
C ALA A 40 -9.50 -42.66 -6.02
N GLU A 41 -9.73 -43.46 -4.96
CA GLU A 41 -8.67 -44.32 -4.39
C GLU A 41 -8.21 -45.39 -5.38
N THR A 42 -9.14 -46.03 -6.12
CA THR A 42 -8.79 -47.02 -7.13
C THR A 42 -8.04 -46.40 -8.30
N ALA A 43 -8.47 -45.24 -8.78
CA ALA A 43 -7.76 -44.51 -9.84
C ALA A 43 -6.37 -44.01 -9.39
N SER A 44 -6.20 -43.61 -8.14
CA SER A 44 -4.91 -43.19 -7.56
C SER A 44 -3.93 -44.39 -7.47
N ALA A 45 -4.40 -45.57 -7.13
CA ALA A 45 -3.57 -46.79 -7.10
C ALA A 45 -3.12 -47.19 -8.50
N GLU A 46 -4.02 -47.21 -9.48
CA GLU A 46 -3.68 -47.54 -10.88
C GLU A 46 -2.74 -46.52 -11.53
N VAL A 47 -2.88 -45.21 -11.19
CA VAL A 47 -1.97 -44.17 -11.69
C VAL A 47 -0.59 -44.25 -11.04
N SER A 48 -0.50 -44.64 -9.75
CA SER A 48 0.77 -44.86 -9.08
C SER A 48 1.53 -46.05 -9.68
N GLU A 49 0.82 -47.16 -9.97
CA GLU A 49 1.41 -48.37 -10.58
C GLU A 49 1.86 -48.09 -12.05
N ALA A 50 1.07 -47.30 -12.81
CA ALA A 50 1.42 -46.90 -14.16
C ALA A 50 2.59 -45.89 -14.20
N ALA A 51 2.69 -45.01 -13.21
CA ALA A 51 3.80 -44.07 -13.09
C ALA A 51 5.11 -44.78 -12.70
N GLU A 52 5.06 -45.77 -11.85
CA GLU A 52 6.23 -46.56 -11.47
C GLU A 52 6.71 -47.49 -12.60
N ALA A 53 5.78 -48.07 -13.35
CA ALA A 53 6.10 -48.83 -14.55
C ALA A 53 6.73 -47.96 -15.66
N ALA A 54 6.18 -46.76 -15.89
CA ALA A 54 6.74 -45.79 -16.86
C ALA A 54 8.12 -45.29 -16.43
N LYS A 55 8.36 -45.06 -15.13
CA LYS A 55 9.65 -44.69 -14.58
C LYS A 55 10.69 -45.78 -14.80
N THR A 56 10.35 -47.00 -14.57
CA THR A 56 11.22 -48.19 -14.76
C THR A 56 11.58 -48.40 -16.24
N GLU A 57 10.64 -48.18 -17.18
CA GLU A 57 10.92 -48.25 -18.63
C GLU A 57 11.81 -47.11 -19.10
N VAL A 58 11.66 -45.91 -18.54
CA VAL A 58 12.49 -44.74 -18.87
C VAL A 58 13.91 -44.91 -18.31
N GLU A 59 14.06 -45.41 -17.10
CA GLU A 59 15.36 -45.71 -16.50
C GLU A 59 16.10 -46.84 -17.26
N ALA A 60 15.40 -47.89 -17.69
CA ALA A 60 15.99 -48.96 -18.54
C ALA A 60 16.40 -48.40 -19.90
N ALA A 61 15.60 -47.55 -20.54
CA ALA A 61 15.92 -46.91 -21.81
C ALA A 61 17.08 -45.92 -21.73
N VAL A 62 17.25 -45.24 -20.60
CA VAL A 62 18.39 -44.36 -20.34
C VAL A 62 19.65 -45.16 -20.07
N GLU A 63 19.61 -46.26 -19.32
CA GLU A 63 20.76 -47.15 -19.10
C GLU A 63 21.24 -47.81 -20.41
N GLU A 64 20.32 -48.29 -21.28
CA GLU A 64 20.66 -48.85 -22.58
C GLU A 64 21.33 -47.78 -23.49
N THR A 65 20.85 -46.53 -23.48
CA THR A 65 21.41 -45.44 -24.28
C THR A 65 22.77 -44.98 -23.75
N VAL A 66 22.98 -44.98 -22.44
CA VAL A 66 24.26 -44.69 -21.80
C VAL A 66 25.27 -45.81 -22.05
N SER A 67 24.85 -47.08 -21.98
CA SER A 67 25.67 -48.23 -22.27
C SER A 67 26.13 -48.31 -23.73
N GLU A 68 25.23 -47.98 -24.72
CA GLU A 68 25.60 -47.87 -26.14
C GLU A 68 26.54 -46.69 -26.42
N ALA A 69 26.38 -45.58 -25.72
CA ALA A 69 27.26 -44.41 -25.81
C ALA A 69 28.66 -44.70 -25.22
N ALA A 70 28.72 -45.44 -24.13
CA ALA A 70 29.97 -45.89 -23.52
C ALA A 70 30.76 -46.91 -24.42
N LYS A 71 30.06 -47.88 -25.02
CA LYS A 71 30.66 -48.79 -25.99
C LYS A 71 31.17 -48.09 -27.25
N LYS A 72 30.53 -47.04 -27.71
CA LYS A 72 31.01 -46.20 -28.82
C LYS A 72 32.18 -45.29 -28.44
N ALA A 73 32.34 -44.92 -27.19
CA ALA A 73 33.47 -44.16 -26.69
C ALA A 73 34.76 -44.99 -26.52
N GLU A 74 34.66 -46.27 -26.22
CA GLU A 74 35.80 -47.18 -26.11
C GLU A 74 36.44 -47.58 -27.45
N THR A 75 35.69 -47.50 -28.55
CA THR A 75 36.21 -47.85 -29.89
C THR A 75 36.99 -46.73 -30.61
N VAL A 76 37.20 -45.61 -29.96
CA VAL A 76 37.93 -44.44 -30.56
C VAL A 76 39.27 -44.16 -29.85
N LYS A 77 39.82 -45.10 -29.08
CA LYS A 77 41.18 -45.01 -28.55
C LYS A 77 42.06 -46.06 -29.18
N ALA A 78 42.72 -45.75 -30.33
CA ALA A 78 44.04 -46.21 -30.75
C ALA A 78 44.41 -45.65 -32.16
N ASP A 79 45.19 -44.65 -32.23
CA ASP A 79 46.43 -44.66 -32.98
C ASP A 79 47.09 -43.27 -33.02
N PRO A 80 48.28 -43.08 -32.42
CA PRO A 80 48.95 -41.79 -32.46
C PRO A 80 50.19 -41.91 -33.37
N THR A 81 50.01 -41.90 -34.71
CA THR A 81 51.12 -41.57 -35.63
C THR A 81 50.56 -41.27 -37.00
N LYS A 82 50.50 -39.96 -37.35
CA LYS A 82 50.95 -39.42 -38.64
C LYS A 82 50.80 -37.90 -38.75
N ARG A 83 51.88 -37.34 -39.27
CA ARG A 83 52.22 -35.93 -39.39
C ARG A 83 51.28 -35.05 -40.18
N ALA A 84 51.35 -33.76 -39.85
CA ALA A 84 50.77 -32.59 -40.47
C ALA A 84 51.09 -32.36 -41.98
N VAL A 85 50.16 -31.66 -42.66
CA VAL A 85 50.38 -30.70 -43.79
C VAL A 85 48.97 -30.11 -44.12
N PRO A 86 48.81 -28.93 -44.85
CA PRO A 86 48.29 -27.71 -44.27
C PRO A 86 46.92 -27.23 -44.84
N SER A 87 46.46 -26.18 -44.21
CA SER A 87 45.26 -25.38 -44.40
C SER A 87 44.77 -25.09 -45.84
N ARG A 88 43.46 -25.26 -46.04
CA ARG A 88 42.63 -24.46 -46.96
C ARG A 88 41.30 -24.18 -46.31
N PRO A 89 40.66 -23.02 -46.61
CA PRO A 89 39.59 -22.47 -45.80
C PRO A 89 38.24 -23.20 -45.98
N PHE A 90 37.55 -23.42 -44.87
CA PHE A 90 36.27 -24.11 -44.82
C PHE A 90 35.10 -23.14 -44.99
N ASP A 91 34.21 -23.48 -45.91
CA ASP A 91 32.98 -22.78 -46.24
C ASP A 91 31.89 -23.13 -45.20
N PRO A 92 31.26 -22.14 -44.53
CA PRO A 92 30.36 -22.39 -43.38
C PRO A 92 29.02 -23.03 -43.73
N VAL A 93 28.66 -23.16 -44.99
CA VAL A 93 27.34 -23.66 -45.42
C VAL A 93 27.14 -25.17 -45.27
N LYS A 94 28.20 -25.97 -45.30
CA LYS A 94 28.08 -27.45 -45.19
C LYS A 94 27.94 -28.01 -43.76
N LYS A 95 28.14 -27.20 -42.72
CA LYS A 95 28.02 -27.67 -41.34
C LYS A 95 26.57 -27.66 -40.79
N GLN A 96 25.68 -26.92 -41.42
CA GLN A 96 24.26 -26.90 -41.01
C GLN A 96 23.44 -28.06 -41.60
N GLU A 97 23.78 -28.62 -42.75
CA GLU A 97 23.02 -29.76 -43.30
C GLU A 97 23.34 -31.08 -42.58
N THR A 98 24.55 -31.27 -42.07
CA THR A 98 24.93 -32.50 -41.36
C THR A 98 24.28 -32.62 -40.01
N VAL A 99 24.04 -31.54 -39.33
CA VAL A 99 23.35 -31.54 -38.01
C VAL A 99 21.83 -31.73 -38.14
N LYS A 100 21.22 -31.24 -39.22
CA LYS A 100 19.79 -31.49 -39.50
C LYS A 100 19.48 -32.91 -39.97
N THR A 101 20.41 -33.59 -40.65
CA THR A 101 20.22 -34.96 -41.13
C THR A 101 20.41 -36.01 -40.01
N VAL A 102 21.25 -35.75 -39.04
CA VAL A 102 21.42 -36.65 -37.89
C VAL A 102 20.24 -36.54 -36.91
N LYS A 103 19.63 -35.35 -36.69
CA LYS A 103 18.37 -35.23 -35.90
C LYS A 103 17.14 -35.86 -36.58
N LYS A 104 17.16 -36.06 -37.89
CA LYS A 104 16.02 -36.66 -38.61
C LYS A 104 16.02 -38.19 -38.64
N ARG A 105 17.10 -38.87 -38.25
CA ARG A 105 17.23 -40.36 -38.29
C ARG A 105 17.01 -41.08 -36.95
N LEU A 106 16.71 -40.33 -35.86
CA LEU A 106 16.65 -40.90 -34.50
C LEU A 106 15.27 -41.27 -34.03
N LEU A 107 14.21 -41.18 -34.80
CA LEU A 107 12.90 -41.68 -34.45
C LEU A 107 12.20 -42.31 -35.64
N SER A 108 12.01 -43.61 -35.68
CA SER A 108 11.21 -44.30 -36.69
C SER A 108 9.75 -43.83 -36.67
N ASP A 109 9.08 -43.84 -37.82
CA ASP A 109 7.70 -43.33 -37.92
C ASP A 109 6.69 -44.13 -37.06
N ALA A 110 7.03 -45.34 -36.66
CA ALA A 110 6.30 -46.17 -35.70
C ALA A 110 6.43 -45.65 -34.25
N ALA A 111 7.60 -45.15 -33.86
CA ALA A 111 7.83 -44.51 -32.55
C ALA A 111 7.10 -43.18 -32.45
N LYS A 112 7.05 -42.40 -33.52
CA LYS A 112 6.28 -41.13 -33.58
C LYS A 112 4.76 -41.34 -33.45
N LYS A 113 4.25 -42.42 -34.00
CA LYS A 113 2.83 -42.79 -33.95
C LYS A 113 2.44 -43.30 -32.55
N ARG A 114 3.33 -44.05 -31.85
CA ARG A 114 3.15 -44.49 -30.48
C ARG A 114 3.23 -43.31 -29.49
N ILE A 115 4.21 -42.43 -29.65
CA ILE A 115 4.37 -41.26 -28.79
C ILE A 115 3.19 -40.31 -28.97
N LYS A 116 2.67 -40.08 -30.19
CA LYS A 116 1.45 -39.29 -30.39
C LYS A 116 0.18 -39.92 -29.82
N GLY A 117 0.12 -41.25 -29.78
CA GLY A 117 -0.99 -41.98 -29.20
C GLY A 117 -0.98 -42.01 -27.66
N MET A 118 0.19 -41.83 -27.03
CA MET A 118 0.33 -41.82 -25.56
C MET A 118 0.32 -40.40 -24.96
N ILE A 119 0.72 -39.38 -25.72
CA ILE A 119 0.75 -38.00 -25.24
C ILE A 119 -0.66 -37.50 -24.91
N PHE A 120 -1.65 -37.79 -25.72
CA PHE A 120 -3.02 -37.30 -25.48
C PHE A 120 -3.68 -37.86 -24.22
N PRO A 121 -3.68 -39.19 -23.97
CA PRO A 121 -4.21 -39.73 -22.72
C PRO A 121 -3.38 -39.29 -21.50
N VAL A 122 -2.06 -39.18 -21.58
CA VAL A 122 -1.21 -38.73 -20.47
C VAL A 122 -1.49 -37.27 -20.15
N ILE A 123 -1.65 -36.39 -21.14
CA ILE A 123 -2.03 -35.00 -20.92
C ILE A 123 -3.45 -34.88 -20.37
N LEU A 124 -4.37 -35.70 -20.86
CA LEU A 124 -5.75 -35.74 -20.39
C LEU A 124 -5.81 -36.23 -18.92
N THR A 125 -5.05 -37.29 -18.58
CA THR A 125 -4.95 -37.80 -17.21
C THR A 125 -4.26 -36.77 -16.31
N LEU A 126 -3.24 -36.08 -16.78
CA LEU A 126 -2.58 -34.99 -16.02
C LEU A 126 -3.55 -33.81 -15.77
N ILE A 127 -4.37 -33.45 -16.75
CA ILE A 127 -5.39 -32.40 -16.61
C ILE A 127 -6.48 -32.85 -15.63
N ILE A 128 -6.91 -34.11 -15.67
CA ILE A 128 -7.89 -34.65 -14.73
C ILE A 128 -7.29 -34.73 -13.32
N VAL A 129 -6.06 -35.20 -13.16
CA VAL A 129 -5.35 -35.25 -11.86
C VAL A 129 -5.10 -33.85 -11.34
N LEU A 130 -4.69 -32.91 -12.17
CA LEU A 130 -4.55 -31.50 -11.79
C LEU A 130 -5.91 -30.87 -11.47
N GLY A 131 -6.99 -31.25 -12.18
CA GLY A 131 -8.35 -30.84 -11.88
C GLY A 131 -8.86 -31.40 -10.55
N VAL A 132 -8.59 -32.64 -10.27
CA VAL A 132 -8.93 -33.31 -9.00
C VAL A 132 -8.08 -32.72 -7.85
N ILE A 133 -6.78 -32.56 -8.04
CA ILE A 133 -5.90 -31.86 -7.07
C ILE A 133 -6.37 -30.42 -6.87
N PHE A 134 -6.79 -29.71 -7.92
CA PHE A 134 -7.36 -28.37 -7.83
C PHE A 134 -8.66 -28.37 -7.01
N VAL A 135 -9.56 -29.32 -7.20
CA VAL A 135 -10.80 -29.46 -6.42
C VAL A 135 -10.51 -29.86 -4.96
N PHE A 136 -9.55 -30.78 -4.71
CA PHE A 136 -9.17 -31.17 -3.34
C PHE A 136 -8.28 -30.17 -2.61
N THR A 137 -7.47 -29.37 -3.32
CA THR A 137 -6.71 -28.28 -2.71
C THR A 137 -7.52 -26.98 -2.59
N HIS A 138 -8.72 -26.95 -3.20
CA HIS A 138 -9.72 -25.88 -3.04
C HIS A 138 -10.94 -26.34 -2.22
N LYS A 139 -10.90 -27.50 -1.56
CA LYS A 139 -11.62 -27.60 -0.31
C LYS A 139 -11.03 -26.50 0.56
N ASN A 140 -11.83 -25.48 0.81
CA ASN A 140 -11.55 -24.51 1.87
C ASN A 140 -11.11 -25.35 3.07
N THR A 141 -9.82 -25.36 3.35
CA THR A 141 -9.39 -25.55 4.70
C THR A 141 -9.93 -24.28 5.35
N ASP A 142 -11.11 -24.42 5.89
CA ASP A 142 -11.67 -23.52 6.86
C ASP A 142 -10.68 -23.57 8.03
N THR A 143 -9.64 -22.75 7.92
CA THR A 143 -8.79 -22.36 9.02
C THR A 143 -9.49 -21.18 9.70
N GLY A 144 -10.80 -21.19 9.69
CA GLY A 144 -11.59 -20.35 10.55
C GLY A 144 -11.27 -20.78 11.97
N GLU A 145 -10.24 -20.18 12.55
CA GLU A 145 -10.19 -20.06 14.00
C GLU A 145 -11.53 -19.48 14.38
N GLU A 146 -12.26 -20.22 15.19
CA GLU A 146 -13.55 -19.78 15.73
C GLU A 146 -13.32 -18.42 16.38
N VAL A 147 -13.95 -17.36 15.86
CA VAL A 147 -13.79 -16.02 16.42
C VAL A 147 -14.40 -16.08 17.80
N VAL A 148 -13.55 -16.21 18.81
CA VAL A 148 -13.97 -16.30 20.21
C VAL A 148 -14.66 -14.99 20.58
N ARG A 149 -15.91 -15.07 20.97
CA ARG A 149 -16.68 -13.90 21.35
C ARG A 149 -16.13 -13.36 22.67
N ILE A 150 -15.82 -12.06 22.71
CA ILE A 150 -15.48 -11.37 23.95
C ILE A 150 -16.75 -11.25 24.79
N GLU A 151 -16.66 -11.64 26.05
CA GLU A 151 -17.78 -11.51 27.00
C GLU A 151 -18.11 -10.03 27.26
N ARG A 152 -19.29 -9.78 27.84
CA ARG A 152 -19.73 -8.42 28.18
C ARG A 152 -18.74 -7.80 29.17
N PHE A 153 -18.33 -6.54 28.93
CA PHE A 153 -17.52 -5.76 29.87
C PHE A 153 -18.27 -5.58 31.20
N GLU A 154 -17.70 -6.04 32.28
CA GLU A 154 -18.21 -5.94 33.64
C GLU A 154 -17.29 -5.11 34.55
N GLY A 155 -16.41 -4.29 33.96
CA GLY A 155 -15.40 -3.50 34.64
C GLY A 155 -15.97 -2.26 35.36
N SER A 156 -15.11 -1.54 36.06
CA SER A 156 -15.45 -0.31 36.79
C SER A 156 -15.93 0.80 35.84
N GLU A 157 -16.88 1.60 36.31
CA GLU A 157 -17.29 2.85 35.65
C GLU A 157 -16.29 3.98 35.92
N GLU A 158 -15.32 3.80 36.83
CA GLU A 158 -14.33 4.80 37.18
C GLU A 158 -13.31 5.00 36.06
N ASP A 159 -12.96 6.26 35.79
CA ASP A 159 -11.97 6.63 34.80
C ASP A 159 -10.60 6.00 35.11
N ILE A 160 -9.95 5.52 34.08
CA ILE A 160 -8.58 4.97 34.13
C ILE A 160 -7.59 6.09 33.78
N ILE A 161 -6.64 6.35 34.68
CA ILE A 161 -5.61 7.36 34.48
C ILE A 161 -4.29 6.66 34.11
N LEU A 162 -3.76 7.02 32.92
CA LEU A 162 -2.42 6.68 32.52
C LEU A 162 -1.62 7.98 32.39
N GLU A 163 -0.49 8.10 33.08
CA GLU A 163 0.27 9.34 33.08
C GLU A 163 1.78 9.11 33.05
N ASN A 164 2.51 10.08 32.53
CA ASN A 164 3.95 10.22 32.63
C ASN A 164 4.32 11.67 33.04
N ASP A 165 5.56 12.07 32.91
CA ASP A 165 6.02 13.41 33.30
C ASP A 165 5.38 14.51 32.45
N ASP A 166 5.08 14.26 31.16
CA ASP A 166 4.61 15.24 30.19
C ASP A 166 3.09 15.21 29.96
N LEU A 167 2.48 14.02 30.01
CA LEU A 167 1.10 13.76 29.60
C LEU A 167 0.28 13.07 30.70
N GLU A 168 -1.02 13.34 30.70
CA GLU A 168 -2.04 12.65 31.50
C GLU A 168 -3.17 12.21 30.57
N MET A 169 -3.41 10.91 30.45
CA MET A 169 -4.54 10.33 29.72
C MET A 169 -5.65 9.98 30.72
N THR A 170 -6.84 10.54 30.51
CA THR A 170 -8.07 10.12 31.19
C THR A 170 -8.86 9.25 30.24
N PHE A 171 -8.96 7.98 30.54
CA PHE A 171 -9.67 7.00 29.71
C PHE A 171 -10.99 6.62 30.37
N HIS A 172 -12.11 6.71 29.60
CA HIS A 172 -13.47 6.45 30.06
C HIS A 172 -13.91 5.03 29.68
N PRO A 173 -13.93 4.07 30.59
CA PRO A 173 -14.14 2.65 30.25
C PRO A 173 -15.49 2.38 29.59
N LEU A 174 -16.57 3.01 29.99
CA LEU A 174 -17.92 2.77 29.45
C LEU A 174 -18.07 3.23 27.98
N THR A 175 -17.24 4.14 27.52
CA THR A 175 -17.33 4.70 26.16
C THR A 175 -16.11 4.38 25.32
N THR A 176 -15.05 3.86 25.95
CA THR A 176 -13.71 3.63 25.38
C THR A 176 -13.09 4.88 24.72
N ARG A 177 -13.60 6.06 25.08
CA ARG A 177 -13.07 7.37 24.67
C ARG A 177 -12.09 7.87 25.72
N PHE A 178 -11.23 8.82 25.32
CA PHE A 178 -10.23 9.36 26.23
C PHE A 178 -9.88 10.83 25.91
N GLU A 179 -9.28 11.47 26.88
CA GLU A 179 -8.68 12.78 26.76
C GLU A 179 -7.18 12.71 27.09
N ILE A 180 -6.37 13.47 26.36
CA ILE A 180 -4.94 13.67 26.63
C ILE A 180 -4.74 15.10 27.08
N LYS A 181 -4.28 15.29 28.29
CA LYS A 181 -3.88 16.58 28.83
C LYS A 181 -2.36 16.74 28.76
N VAL A 182 -1.91 17.78 28.10
CA VAL A 182 -0.50 18.19 28.09
C VAL A 182 -0.22 18.93 29.39
N LYS A 183 0.61 18.37 30.27
CA LYS A 183 0.80 18.91 31.65
C LYS A 183 1.45 20.29 31.65
N SER A 184 2.32 20.60 30.69
CA SER A 184 3.01 21.89 30.57
C SER A 184 2.08 23.08 30.32
N THR A 185 1.03 22.88 29.53
CA THR A 185 0.11 23.95 29.09
C THR A 185 -1.31 23.79 29.64
N GLY A 186 -1.67 22.58 30.06
CA GLY A 186 -3.05 22.24 30.40
C GLY A 186 -3.97 22.02 29.19
N GLN A 187 -3.42 22.05 27.95
CA GLN A 187 -4.19 21.80 26.75
C GLN A 187 -4.73 20.35 26.75
N ILE A 188 -6.00 20.21 26.35
CA ILE A 188 -6.69 18.91 26.28
C ILE A 188 -6.97 18.56 24.82
N TRP A 189 -6.56 17.36 24.42
CA TRP A 189 -6.88 16.75 23.14
C TRP A 189 -7.81 15.55 23.36
N ARG A 190 -8.95 15.51 22.65
CA ARG A 190 -9.97 14.48 22.79
C ARG A 190 -9.88 13.44 21.70
N SER A 191 -10.10 12.17 22.03
CA SER A 191 -10.18 11.08 21.04
C SER A 191 -11.34 11.29 20.07
N ASN A 192 -12.42 11.89 20.55
CA ASN A 192 -13.67 12.13 19.83
C ASN A 192 -14.26 13.50 20.19
N PRO A 193 -15.16 14.03 19.36
CA PRO A 193 -15.98 15.19 19.70
C PRO A 193 -16.82 14.97 20.96
N ASP A 194 -17.14 16.05 21.65
CA ASP A 194 -18.05 16.02 22.79
C ASP A 194 -19.45 15.58 22.32
N GLU A 195 -19.99 14.55 22.93
CA GLU A 195 -21.27 13.96 22.56
C GLU A 195 -22.43 14.96 22.61
N SER A 196 -22.38 15.94 23.52
CA SER A 196 -23.37 16.99 23.64
C SER A 196 -23.42 17.94 22.45
N THR A 197 -22.33 18.01 21.67
CA THR A 197 -22.19 18.87 20.48
C THR A 197 -22.65 18.17 19.19
N ILE A 198 -22.84 16.84 19.23
CA ILE A 198 -23.26 16.05 18.09
C ILE A 198 -24.79 16.15 17.91
N PRO A 199 -25.31 16.55 16.74
CA PRO A 199 -26.74 16.62 16.51
C PRO A 199 -27.44 15.26 16.68
N ALA A 200 -28.50 15.22 17.46
CA ALA A 200 -29.23 13.98 17.77
C ALA A 200 -30.04 13.39 16.57
N SER A 201 -30.09 14.07 15.45
CA SER A 201 -30.99 13.77 14.34
C SER A 201 -30.58 12.58 13.46
N ASP A 202 -29.35 12.08 13.60
CA ASP A 202 -28.85 10.96 12.80
C ASP A 202 -28.01 10.02 13.68
N GLY A 203 -28.63 8.94 14.15
CA GLY A 203 -27.96 7.96 15.02
C GLY A 203 -26.74 7.28 14.41
N SER A 204 -26.76 7.05 13.09
CA SER A 204 -25.62 6.43 12.38
C SER A 204 -24.41 7.38 12.32
N LYS A 205 -24.66 8.67 12.10
CA LYS A 205 -23.64 9.70 12.11
C LYS A 205 -23.05 9.89 13.51
N LYS A 206 -23.90 9.97 14.52
CA LYS A 206 -23.48 10.08 15.93
C LYS A 206 -22.59 8.92 16.33
N ALA A 207 -22.97 7.68 15.99
CA ALA A 207 -22.18 6.50 16.29
C ALA A 207 -20.79 6.56 15.64
N ARG A 208 -20.71 6.99 14.39
CA ARG A 208 -19.45 7.16 13.67
C ARG A 208 -18.55 8.23 14.31
N GLU A 209 -19.10 9.39 14.69
CA GLU A 209 -18.36 10.50 15.30
C GLU A 209 -17.88 10.17 16.72
N LEU A 210 -18.55 9.24 17.41
CA LEU A 210 -18.17 8.75 18.75
C LEU A 210 -17.21 7.53 18.71
N SER A 211 -16.86 7.04 17.53
CA SER A 211 -16.04 5.86 17.38
C SER A 211 -14.54 6.16 17.39
N THR A 212 -13.77 5.35 18.09
CA THR A 212 -12.30 5.38 18.10
C THR A 212 -11.69 4.47 17.02
N LEU A 213 -12.50 3.57 16.44
CA LEU A 213 -12.10 2.65 15.37
C LEU A 213 -13.26 2.44 14.41
N ILE A 214 -12.99 2.52 13.11
CA ILE A 214 -13.96 2.16 12.06
C ILE A 214 -13.31 1.12 11.16
N ILE A 215 -14.02 0.01 10.92
CA ILE A 215 -13.55 -1.06 10.06
C ILE A 215 -14.48 -1.23 8.85
N GLN A 216 -13.92 -1.73 7.75
CA GLN A 216 -14.67 -2.24 6.61
C GLN A 216 -14.27 -3.68 6.34
N TYR A 217 -15.22 -4.47 5.91
CA TYR A 217 -14.94 -5.83 5.49
C TYR A 217 -15.38 -6.05 4.04
N GLY A 218 -14.85 -7.10 3.44
CA GLY A 218 -15.24 -7.53 2.11
C GLY A 218 -16.04 -8.81 2.12
N THR A 219 -16.53 -9.14 0.95
CA THR A 219 -17.20 -10.42 0.66
C THR A 219 -16.74 -10.90 -0.70
N GLU A 220 -17.06 -12.12 -1.06
CA GLU A 220 -16.79 -12.65 -2.41
C GLU A 220 -17.43 -11.78 -3.53
N LYS A 221 -18.52 -11.06 -3.22
CA LYS A 221 -19.25 -10.22 -4.18
C LYS A 221 -18.83 -8.75 -4.17
N SER A 222 -18.19 -8.28 -3.12
CA SER A 222 -17.83 -6.86 -2.96
C SER A 222 -16.56 -6.70 -2.14
N ALA A 223 -15.62 -5.90 -2.65
CA ALA A 223 -14.42 -5.53 -1.89
C ALA A 223 -14.71 -4.47 -0.81
N THR A 224 -15.78 -3.71 -0.95
CA THR A 224 -16.22 -2.69 -0.01
C THR A 224 -17.55 -3.12 0.57
N GLY A 225 -17.52 -3.64 1.79
CA GLY A 225 -18.70 -3.94 2.58
C GLY A 225 -19.20 -2.73 3.36
N GLN A 226 -20.04 -3.01 4.33
CA GLN A 226 -20.56 -2.01 5.25
C GLN A 226 -19.46 -1.53 6.21
N ASP A 227 -19.48 -0.24 6.57
CA ASP A 227 -18.68 0.29 7.67
C ASP A 227 -19.24 -0.22 8.99
N TYR A 228 -18.37 -0.79 9.82
CA TYR A 228 -18.67 -1.10 11.20
C TYR A 228 -17.84 -0.18 12.11
N ASP A 229 -18.51 0.74 12.76
CA ASP A 229 -17.95 1.60 13.80
C ASP A 229 -17.94 0.85 15.14
N ASN A 230 -16.86 0.98 15.92
CA ASN A 230 -16.74 0.26 17.19
C ASN A 230 -17.73 0.76 18.26
N TYR A 231 -18.20 2.00 18.17
CA TYR A 231 -19.18 2.51 19.13
C TYR A 231 -20.48 1.72 19.05
N LYS A 232 -21.15 1.69 17.90
CA LYS A 232 -22.43 1.00 17.70
C LYS A 232 -22.31 -0.53 17.74
N TYR A 233 -21.24 -1.06 17.14
CA TYR A 233 -21.11 -2.51 16.91
C TYR A 233 -20.32 -3.25 17.98
N SER A 234 -19.79 -2.55 19.01
CA SER A 234 -19.09 -3.12 20.14
C SER A 234 -19.44 -2.41 21.45
N VAL A 235 -19.18 -1.10 21.57
CA VAL A 235 -19.28 -0.35 22.83
C VAL A 235 -20.72 -0.25 23.34
N GLU A 236 -21.66 0.18 22.51
CA GLU A 236 -23.10 0.20 22.91
C GLU A 236 -23.64 -1.17 23.30
N LYS A 237 -23.05 -2.24 22.76
CA LYS A 237 -23.45 -3.62 23.07
C LYS A 237 -22.72 -4.19 24.28
N GLY A 238 -21.71 -3.49 24.78
CA GLY A 238 -20.88 -3.93 25.91
C GLY A 238 -19.95 -5.09 25.56
N VAL A 239 -19.70 -5.38 24.27
CA VAL A 239 -18.87 -6.52 23.82
C VAL A 239 -17.45 -6.06 23.53
N TYR A 240 -16.72 -5.73 24.59
CA TYR A 240 -15.30 -5.37 24.59
C TYR A 240 -14.73 -5.70 25.98
N ASP A 241 -13.39 -5.67 26.10
CA ASP A 241 -12.70 -5.82 27.37
C ASP A 241 -11.54 -4.83 27.44
N ILE A 242 -11.11 -4.49 28.67
CA ILE A 242 -10.07 -3.50 28.92
C ILE A 242 -9.04 -4.08 29.88
N GLU A 243 -7.80 -4.09 29.44
CA GLU A 243 -6.64 -4.39 30.26
C GLU A 243 -5.86 -3.09 30.49
N ALA A 244 -5.76 -2.64 31.72
CA ALA A 244 -5.00 -1.45 32.08
C ALA A 244 -3.81 -1.82 32.95
N THR A 245 -2.64 -1.34 32.57
CA THR A 245 -1.39 -1.46 33.31
C THR A 245 -0.82 -0.06 33.56
N LYS A 246 0.33 0.02 34.22
CA LYS A 246 1.05 1.30 34.37
C LYS A 246 1.70 1.79 33.06
N ASP A 247 1.85 0.94 32.07
CA ASP A 247 2.60 1.23 30.85
C ASP A 247 1.69 1.38 29.62
N TYR A 248 0.48 0.78 29.65
CA TYR A 248 -0.48 0.84 28.57
C TYR A 248 -1.92 0.59 29.00
N ILE A 249 -2.85 1.03 28.16
CA ILE A 249 -4.25 0.62 28.18
C ILE A 249 -4.51 -0.15 26.87
N LYS A 250 -4.96 -1.41 26.98
CA LYS A 250 -5.37 -2.25 25.88
C LYS A 250 -6.89 -2.36 25.86
N VAL A 251 -7.50 -2.13 24.72
CA VAL A 251 -8.94 -2.36 24.52
C VAL A 251 -9.10 -3.47 23.49
N MET A 252 -9.83 -4.49 23.87
CA MET A 252 -10.14 -5.65 23.02
C MET A 252 -11.58 -5.52 22.55
N TYR A 253 -11.78 -5.08 21.30
CA TYR A 253 -13.13 -4.90 20.73
C TYR A 253 -13.59 -6.16 20.02
N SER A 254 -14.87 -6.54 20.20
CA SER A 254 -15.60 -7.49 19.34
C SER A 254 -16.60 -6.70 18.49
N ILE A 255 -16.19 -6.31 17.28
CA ILE A 255 -16.94 -5.43 16.39
C ILE A 255 -17.75 -6.26 15.41
N GLY A 256 -19.06 -6.14 15.45
CA GLY A 256 -19.90 -6.88 14.50
C GLY A 256 -21.39 -6.77 14.76
N ASP A 257 -22.15 -7.44 13.93
CA ASP A 257 -23.60 -7.54 14.10
C ASP A 257 -23.94 -8.61 15.16
N VAL A 258 -23.27 -8.50 16.31
CA VAL A 258 -23.48 -9.36 17.47
C VAL A 258 -24.78 -8.94 18.15
N GLU A 259 -25.64 -9.87 18.48
CA GLU A 259 -26.80 -9.56 19.30
C GLU A 259 -26.33 -9.15 20.71
N LYS A 260 -26.93 -8.09 21.26
CA LYS A 260 -26.69 -7.68 22.65
C LYS A 260 -27.07 -8.87 23.54
N GLU A 261 -26.15 -9.28 24.41
CA GLU A 261 -26.44 -10.32 25.39
C GLU A 261 -27.25 -9.70 26.52
N PHE A 262 -28.40 -10.28 26.80
CA PHE A 262 -29.25 -9.89 27.90
C PHE A 262 -29.14 -10.94 29.00
N VAL A 263 -28.98 -10.49 30.27
CA VAL A 263 -28.94 -11.38 31.45
C VAL A 263 -30.37 -11.80 31.80
N ILE A 264 -30.96 -12.63 30.92
CA ILE A 264 -32.27 -13.23 31.03
C ILE A 264 -32.21 -14.71 30.63
N PRO A 265 -32.99 -15.63 31.22
CA PRO A 265 -32.94 -17.03 30.87
C PRO A 265 -33.12 -17.25 29.33
N PRO A 266 -32.16 -17.74 28.56
CA PRO A 266 -32.37 -18.10 27.17
C PRO A 266 -33.33 -19.31 27.05
N VAL A 267 -33.19 -20.24 27.97
CA VAL A 267 -34.04 -21.39 28.22
C VAL A 267 -34.03 -21.66 29.70
N THR A 268 -35.15 -22.16 30.26
CA THR A 268 -35.21 -22.57 31.65
C THR A 268 -36.26 -23.66 31.82
N THR A 269 -36.15 -24.46 32.88
CA THR A 269 -37.13 -25.52 33.18
C THR A 269 -38.42 -24.96 33.74
N GLU A 270 -39.54 -25.67 33.59
CA GLU A 270 -40.83 -25.23 34.12
C GLU A 270 -40.77 -24.94 35.64
N THR A 271 -39.99 -25.69 36.37
CA THR A 271 -39.82 -25.50 37.81
C THR A 271 -39.18 -24.19 38.14
N LYS A 272 -38.01 -23.86 37.54
CA LYS A 272 -37.31 -22.60 37.72
C LYS A 272 -38.13 -21.41 37.20
N TYR A 273 -38.78 -21.56 36.05
CA TYR A 273 -39.62 -20.53 35.46
C TYR A 273 -40.74 -20.11 36.41
N ASN A 274 -41.47 -21.09 36.94
CA ASN A 274 -42.55 -20.84 37.86
C ASN A 274 -42.06 -20.25 39.22
N GLU A 275 -40.90 -20.62 39.66
CA GLU A 275 -40.26 -20.02 40.83
C GLU A 275 -40.05 -18.50 40.61
N TRP A 276 -39.44 -18.12 39.54
CA TRP A 276 -39.21 -16.69 39.18
C TRP A 276 -40.52 -15.95 39.01
N ILE A 277 -41.49 -16.48 38.23
CA ILE A 277 -42.81 -15.89 38.03
C ILE A 277 -43.56 -15.68 39.34
N SER A 278 -43.38 -16.57 40.30
CA SER A 278 -44.06 -16.47 41.61
C SER A 278 -43.54 -15.32 42.51
N LYS A 279 -42.28 -14.87 42.28
CA LYS A 279 -41.66 -13.76 42.96
C LYS A 279 -42.10 -12.40 42.41
N MET A 280 -42.62 -12.37 41.19
CA MET A 280 -42.92 -11.15 40.41
C MET A 280 -44.30 -10.58 40.74
N THR A 281 -44.43 -9.26 40.54
CA THR A 281 -45.77 -8.64 40.53
C THR A 281 -46.61 -9.20 39.39
N LYS A 282 -47.91 -9.04 39.44
CA LYS A 282 -48.83 -9.53 38.40
C LYS A 282 -48.51 -8.93 37.03
N ASP A 283 -48.10 -7.68 36.96
CA ASP A 283 -47.83 -6.96 35.72
C ASP A 283 -46.47 -7.38 35.14
N ASP A 284 -45.44 -7.54 35.95
CA ASP A 284 -44.12 -8.03 35.53
C ASP A 284 -44.20 -9.48 35.05
N ALA A 285 -44.90 -10.34 35.81
CA ALA A 285 -45.13 -11.73 35.42
C ALA A 285 -45.87 -11.83 34.07
N ASN A 286 -46.88 -10.98 33.83
CA ASN A 286 -47.59 -10.95 32.58
C ASN A 286 -46.72 -10.42 31.43
N PHE A 287 -45.77 -9.52 31.71
CA PHE A 287 -44.80 -9.05 30.72
C PHE A 287 -43.83 -10.17 30.35
N VAL A 288 -43.22 -10.84 31.32
CA VAL A 288 -42.29 -11.95 31.12
C VAL A 288 -42.93 -13.11 30.37
N LYS A 289 -44.17 -13.48 30.74
CA LYS A 289 -44.95 -14.55 30.04
C LYS A 289 -45.13 -14.30 28.55
N ARG A 290 -45.16 -13.07 28.10
CA ARG A 290 -45.23 -12.74 26.65
C ARG A 290 -43.93 -12.98 25.93
N CYS A 291 -42.79 -12.89 26.63
CA CYS A 291 -41.47 -13.07 26.06
C CYS A 291 -41.06 -14.54 25.90
N TYR A 292 -41.69 -15.43 26.67
CA TYR A 292 -41.35 -16.86 26.69
C TYR A 292 -42.40 -17.74 26.00
N LYS A 293 -41.97 -18.90 25.51
CA LYS A 293 -42.85 -19.94 24.97
C LYS A 293 -42.56 -21.28 25.65
N LYS A 294 -43.62 -21.93 26.13
CA LYS A 294 -43.58 -23.25 26.76
C LYS A 294 -43.47 -24.34 25.70
N PHE A 295 -42.62 -25.33 25.93
CA PHE A 295 -42.46 -26.52 25.13
C PHE A 295 -42.48 -27.77 25.99
N ASP A 296 -43.28 -28.77 25.59
CA ASP A 296 -43.46 -30.03 26.27
C ASP A 296 -43.22 -31.19 25.29
N TYR A 297 -42.18 -31.99 25.51
CA TYR A 297 -41.79 -33.08 24.63
C TYR A 297 -42.83 -34.16 24.55
N GLN A 298 -43.57 -34.39 25.64
CA GLN A 298 -44.63 -35.40 25.69
C GLN A 298 -45.89 -34.95 24.97
N ASN A 299 -46.09 -33.66 24.80
CA ASN A 299 -47.27 -33.08 24.12
C ASN A 299 -46.85 -31.96 23.17
N PRO A 300 -46.11 -32.27 22.08
CA PRO A 300 -45.63 -31.26 21.17
C PRO A 300 -46.80 -30.62 20.39
N ASP A 301 -46.70 -29.31 20.16
CA ASP A 301 -47.65 -28.55 19.32
C ASP A 301 -47.53 -28.95 17.86
N LYS A 302 -48.40 -29.76 17.36
CA LYS A 302 -48.44 -30.27 15.98
C LYS A 302 -48.80 -29.17 14.97
N SER A 303 -49.24 -28.00 15.41
CA SER A 303 -49.56 -26.82 14.56
C SER A 303 -48.42 -25.84 14.43
N GLU A 304 -47.26 -26.11 15.08
CA GLU A 304 -46.09 -25.26 15.01
C GLU A 304 -45.53 -25.20 13.59
N THR A 305 -45.40 -23.98 13.07
CA THR A 305 -44.92 -23.70 11.72
C THR A 305 -43.49 -23.14 11.71
N ASN A 306 -42.98 -22.73 12.87
CA ASN A 306 -41.62 -22.21 12.97
C ASN A 306 -40.64 -23.39 13.06
N GLU A 307 -39.75 -23.51 12.08
CA GLU A 307 -38.73 -24.56 12.00
C GLU A 307 -37.89 -24.67 13.25
N GLU A 308 -37.52 -23.55 13.88
CA GLU A 308 -36.71 -23.47 15.11
C GLU A 308 -37.42 -24.09 16.32
N TYR A 309 -38.75 -24.20 16.29
CA TYR A 309 -39.58 -24.77 17.36
C TYR A 309 -40.05 -26.15 17.10
N LYS A 310 -39.59 -26.82 16.04
CA LYS A 310 -39.85 -28.22 15.79
C LYS A 310 -39.14 -29.12 16.83
N PRO A 311 -39.75 -30.23 17.23
CA PRO A 311 -39.17 -31.10 18.28
C PRO A 311 -37.73 -31.53 18.03
N GLU A 312 -37.36 -31.79 16.76
CA GLU A 312 -36.02 -32.17 16.38
C GLU A 312 -35.01 -31.07 16.66
N LYS A 313 -35.35 -29.82 16.28
CA LYS A 313 -34.51 -28.65 16.50
C LYS A 313 -34.46 -28.24 17.98
N LEU A 314 -35.55 -28.35 18.69
CA LEU A 314 -35.57 -28.12 20.14
C LEU A 314 -34.69 -29.11 20.90
N LEU A 315 -34.65 -30.41 20.48
CA LEU A 315 -33.76 -31.41 21.07
C LEU A 315 -32.28 -31.11 20.76
N GLU A 316 -31.99 -30.71 19.54
CA GLU A 316 -30.64 -30.32 19.15
C GLU A 316 -30.14 -29.12 19.97
N ASN A 317 -30.98 -28.09 20.08
CA ASN A 317 -30.61 -26.84 20.76
C ASN A 317 -30.72 -26.97 22.30
N TYR A 318 -31.62 -27.75 22.82
CA TYR A 318 -31.94 -27.87 24.24
C TYR A 318 -32.10 -29.35 24.63
N PRO A 319 -31.03 -30.09 24.93
CA PRO A 319 -31.14 -31.52 25.28
C PRO A 319 -32.05 -31.84 26.46
N ILE A 320 -32.15 -30.91 27.43
CA ILE A 320 -33.05 -31.00 28.60
C ILE A 320 -34.52 -31.14 28.20
N TYR A 321 -34.92 -30.74 27.00
CA TYR A 321 -36.27 -30.81 26.46
C TYR A 321 -36.80 -32.24 26.40
N GLU A 322 -35.94 -33.25 26.25
CA GLU A 322 -36.35 -34.67 26.26
C GLU A 322 -36.93 -35.11 27.62
N THR A 323 -36.41 -34.52 28.69
CA THR A 323 -36.72 -34.96 30.07
C THR A 323 -37.59 -34.01 30.84
N GLU A 324 -37.57 -32.71 30.51
CA GLU A 324 -38.31 -31.68 31.24
C GLU A 324 -39.08 -30.76 30.30
N VAL A 325 -40.14 -30.19 30.79
CA VAL A 325 -40.85 -29.07 30.15
C VAL A 325 -39.99 -27.82 30.27
N ILE A 326 -39.78 -27.16 29.12
CA ILE A 326 -38.94 -25.95 29.08
C ILE A 326 -39.70 -24.71 28.63
N TYR A 327 -39.22 -23.57 29.10
CA TYR A 327 -39.61 -22.25 28.62
C TYR A 327 -38.39 -21.62 27.87
N VAL A 328 -38.60 -21.28 26.59
CA VAL A 328 -37.59 -20.69 25.76
C VAL A 328 -37.97 -19.24 25.44
N LEU A 329 -37.00 -18.35 25.52
CA LEU A 329 -37.15 -16.96 25.07
C LEU A 329 -37.52 -16.94 23.60
N ARG A 330 -38.62 -16.29 23.24
CA ARG A 330 -39.10 -16.25 21.85
C ARG A 330 -38.06 -15.53 20.96
N ASN A 331 -37.72 -16.12 19.84
CA ASN A 331 -36.86 -15.53 18.82
C ASN A 331 -37.46 -14.22 18.22
N THR A 332 -38.76 -14.00 18.33
CA THR A 332 -39.46 -12.77 17.93
C THR A 332 -39.45 -11.65 18.96
N THR A 333 -38.88 -11.88 20.14
CA THR A 333 -38.85 -10.87 21.23
C THR A 333 -37.87 -9.75 20.83
N LYS A 334 -38.42 -8.55 20.64
CA LYS A 334 -37.65 -7.36 20.24
C LYS A 334 -36.70 -6.95 21.36
N GLU A 335 -35.61 -6.27 20.97
CA GLU A 335 -34.52 -5.83 21.87
C GLU A 335 -35.04 -5.01 23.05
N ASN A 336 -35.91 -4.02 22.85
CA ASN A 336 -36.53 -3.22 23.91
C ASN A 336 -37.40 -4.06 24.87
N MET A 337 -37.91 -5.20 24.44
CA MET A 337 -38.64 -6.14 25.31
C MET A 337 -37.66 -6.99 26.10
N LYS A 338 -36.52 -7.38 25.48
CA LYS A 338 -35.46 -8.10 26.19
C LYS A 338 -34.85 -7.22 27.28
N GLU A 339 -34.58 -5.93 27.01
CA GLU A 339 -34.10 -4.96 27.99
C GLU A 339 -35.06 -4.83 29.19
N LYS A 340 -36.34 -4.69 28.90
CA LYS A 340 -37.33 -4.63 29.99
C LYS A 340 -37.43 -5.94 30.75
N CYS A 341 -37.30 -7.09 30.11
CA CYS A 341 -37.21 -8.40 30.79
C CYS A 341 -35.97 -8.44 31.71
N GLU A 342 -34.83 -7.96 31.24
CA GLU A 342 -33.58 -7.92 32.00
C GLU A 342 -33.77 -7.10 33.29
N GLN A 343 -34.31 -5.87 33.17
CA GLN A 343 -34.61 -5.02 34.31
C GLN A 343 -35.57 -5.68 35.30
N ILE A 344 -36.57 -6.42 34.79
CA ILE A 344 -37.50 -7.15 35.67
C ILE A 344 -36.76 -8.27 36.39
N PHE A 345 -36.05 -9.15 35.68
CA PHE A 345 -35.31 -10.28 36.26
C PHE A 345 -34.28 -9.81 37.30
N GLU A 346 -33.51 -8.76 36.96
CA GLU A 346 -32.55 -8.12 37.89
C GLU A 346 -33.22 -7.60 39.16
N SER A 347 -34.37 -6.92 39.06
CA SER A 347 -35.10 -6.40 40.19
C SER A 347 -35.60 -7.47 41.16
N TYR A 348 -35.70 -8.71 40.67
CA TYR A 348 -36.08 -9.88 41.48
C TYR A 348 -34.89 -10.76 41.89
N GLY A 349 -33.65 -10.30 41.62
CA GLY A 349 -32.41 -10.93 42.05
C GLY A 349 -31.89 -12.03 41.16
N TYR A 350 -32.27 -12.06 39.87
CA TYR A 350 -31.65 -12.91 38.86
C TYR A 350 -30.25 -12.37 38.53
N THR A 351 -29.26 -13.25 38.67
CA THR A 351 -27.85 -12.87 38.57
C THR A 351 -27.21 -13.42 37.26
N ARG A 352 -25.98 -12.99 37.05
CA ARG A 352 -25.13 -13.55 35.95
C ARG A 352 -24.89 -15.04 36.15
N ASP A 353 -24.71 -15.50 37.38
CA ASP A 353 -24.54 -16.92 37.67
C ASP A 353 -25.79 -17.73 37.33
N ASP A 354 -26.98 -17.18 37.61
CA ASP A 354 -28.24 -17.80 37.19
C ASP A 354 -28.37 -17.89 35.69
N TYR A 355 -27.96 -16.83 34.99
CA TYR A 355 -27.93 -16.80 33.52
C TYR A 355 -26.97 -17.84 32.95
N ASN A 356 -25.75 -17.94 33.48
CA ASN A 356 -24.77 -18.92 33.03
C ASN A 356 -25.29 -20.36 33.25
N ALA A 357 -25.90 -20.63 34.41
CA ALA A 357 -26.51 -21.92 34.69
C ALA A 357 -27.70 -22.27 33.76
N ASP A 358 -28.51 -21.28 33.38
CA ASP A 358 -29.58 -21.47 32.42
C ASP A 358 -29.06 -21.60 30.96
N LYS A 359 -27.95 -20.91 30.61
CA LYS A 359 -27.28 -20.99 29.33
C LYS A 359 -26.67 -22.38 29.08
N GLU A 360 -26.13 -23.04 30.12
CA GLU A 360 -25.62 -24.42 30.07
C GLU A 360 -26.68 -25.45 29.65
N LEU A 361 -27.99 -25.13 29.78
CA LEU A 361 -29.07 -25.97 29.29
C LEU A 361 -29.26 -25.94 27.77
N SER A 362 -28.52 -25.07 27.09
CA SER A 362 -28.58 -24.85 25.64
C SER A 362 -27.30 -25.33 24.99
N ASN A 363 -27.42 -26.18 23.96
CA ASN A 363 -26.37 -26.52 23.02
C ASN A 363 -26.37 -25.54 21.81
N ALA A 364 -27.28 -24.55 21.81
CA ALA A 364 -27.33 -23.56 20.76
C ALA A 364 -26.08 -22.70 20.83
N GLU A 365 -25.02 -23.12 20.13
CA GLU A 365 -23.93 -22.25 19.78
C GLU A 365 -24.51 -21.05 19.04
N ALA A 366 -24.21 -19.86 19.51
CA ALA A 366 -24.55 -18.65 18.81
C ALA A 366 -23.65 -18.51 17.57
N SER A 367 -23.70 -19.49 16.66
CA SER A 367 -23.07 -19.37 15.34
C SER A 367 -23.92 -18.46 14.47
N SER A 368 -23.83 -17.16 14.68
CA SER A 368 -24.35 -16.24 13.70
C SER A 368 -23.39 -16.26 12.50
N ASP A 369 -23.91 -16.51 11.29
CA ASP A 369 -23.16 -16.32 10.03
C ASP A 369 -22.75 -14.85 9.81
N LYS A 370 -23.03 -13.98 10.76
CA LYS A 370 -22.79 -12.55 10.73
C LYS A 370 -21.30 -12.23 10.89
N PRO A 371 -20.79 -11.17 10.22
CA PRO A 371 -19.42 -10.73 10.37
C PRO A 371 -19.12 -10.26 11.80
N VAL A 372 -18.02 -10.76 12.38
CA VAL A 372 -17.48 -10.33 13.67
C VAL A 372 -15.98 -10.21 13.56
N PHE A 373 -15.43 -9.17 14.16
CA PHE A 373 -14.01 -8.81 14.14
C PHE A 373 -13.51 -8.54 15.55
N ASN A 374 -12.55 -9.30 16.04
CA ASN A 374 -11.87 -9.00 17.28
C ASN A 374 -10.62 -8.19 16.97
N VAL A 375 -10.54 -6.99 17.51
CA VAL A 375 -9.45 -6.05 17.26
C VAL A 375 -8.90 -5.52 18.58
N ASN A 376 -7.61 -5.69 18.79
CA ASN A 376 -6.90 -5.15 19.96
C ASN A 376 -6.28 -3.79 19.61
N VAL A 377 -6.51 -2.80 20.48
CA VAL A 377 -5.92 -1.46 20.34
C VAL A 377 -5.16 -1.15 21.64
N TYR A 378 -3.88 -0.79 21.48
CA TYR A 378 -3.02 -0.43 22.60
C TYR A 378 -2.77 1.07 22.60
N TYR A 379 -2.90 1.71 23.77
CA TYR A 379 -2.58 3.11 24.01
C TYR A 379 -1.42 3.21 25.00
N ARG A 380 -0.36 3.92 24.64
CA ARG A 380 0.83 4.14 25.47
C ARG A 380 1.23 5.61 25.48
N LEU A 381 1.87 6.06 26.57
CA LEU A 381 2.44 7.40 26.64
C LEU A 381 3.97 7.31 26.68
N GLU A 382 4.64 7.95 25.71
CA GLU A 382 6.09 7.95 25.58
C GLU A 382 6.62 9.40 25.51
N GLY A 383 7.07 9.96 26.65
CA GLY A 383 7.42 11.38 26.75
C GLY A 383 6.23 12.25 26.36
N LYS A 384 6.42 13.12 25.36
CA LYS A 384 5.35 14.01 24.83
C LYS A 384 4.44 13.35 23.80
N ASP A 385 4.49 12.04 23.65
CA ASP A 385 3.79 11.34 22.57
C ASP A 385 2.73 10.38 23.12
N LEU A 386 1.55 10.37 22.48
CA LEU A 386 0.61 9.25 22.56
C LEU A 386 0.95 8.28 21.42
N VAL A 387 1.17 7.01 21.75
CA VAL A 387 1.42 5.95 20.78
C VAL A 387 0.23 4.99 20.76
N VAL A 388 -0.27 4.72 19.56
CA VAL A 388 -1.42 3.83 19.35
C VAL A 388 -0.99 2.70 18.43
N ASP A 389 -1.07 1.45 18.94
CA ASP A 389 -0.67 0.25 18.21
C ASP A 389 -1.85 -0.67 17.94
N ILE A 390 -1.90 -1.23 16.72
CA ILE A 390 -2.84 -2.29 16.33
C ILE A 390 -2.06 -3.40 15.63
N PRO A 391 -1.72 -4.49 16.32
CA PRO A 391 -1.06 -5.64 15.73
C PRO A 391 -2.02 -6.41 14.82
N TYR A 392 -1.70 -6.52 13.54
CA TYR A 392 -2.55 -7.24 12.57
C TYR A 392 -2.65 -8.75 12.86
N ASN A 393 -1.60 -9.35 13.40
CA ASN A 393 -1.59 -10.76 13.79
C ASN A 393 -2.47 -11.08 15.00
N GLU A 394 -2.94 -10.08 15.73
CA GLU A 394 -3.92 -10.26 16.82
C GLU A 394 -5.37 -10.07 16.37
N ILE A 395 -5.60 -9.64 15.11
CA ILE A 395 -6.95 -9.43 14.60
C ILE A 395 -7.55 -10.77 14.18
N GLN A 396 -8.73 -11.08 14.72
CA GLN A 396 -9.48 -12.29 14.38
C GLN A 396 -10.73 -11.91 13.55
N TYR A 397 -10.97 -12.64 12.48
CA TYR A 397 -12.14 -12.47 11.61
C TYR A 397 -12.48 -13.76 10.86
N LYS A 398 -13.71 -13.88 10.39
CA LYS A 398 -14.13 -15.03 9.57
C LYS A 398 -13.57 -14.89 8.16
N ALA A 399 -13.03 -15.97 7.58
CA ALA A 399 -12.47 -15.97 6.21
C ALA A 399 -13.49 -15.51 5.14
N ALA A 400 -14.79 -15.76 5.36
CA ALA A 400 -15.85 -15.27 4.48
C ALA A 400 -16.06 -13.75 4.49
N ASN A 401 -15.54 -13.06 5.51
CA ASN A 401 -15.68 -11.63 5.72
C ASN A 401 -14.32 -11.00 6.02
N PRO A 402 -13.37 -10.99 5.08
CA PRO A 402 -12.03 -10.45 5.31
C PRO A 402 -12.08 -8.96 5.67
N LEU A 403 -11.32 -8.56 6.68
CA LEU A 403 -11.15 -7.16 7.06
C LEU A 403 -10.39 -6.42 5.96
N THR A 404 -11.04 -5.49 5.26
CA THR A 404 -10.42 -4.79 4.13
C THR A 404 -9.74 -3.49 4.52
N THR A 405 -10.34 -2.72 5.42
CA THR A 405 -9.73 -1.48 5.90
C THR A 405 -10.03 -1.23 7.36
N LEU A 406 -9.16 -0.46 8.01
CA LEU A 406 -9.43 0.10 9.33
C LEU A 406 -8.98 1.58 9.39
N THR A 407 -9.74 2.40 10.13
CA THR A 407 -9.44 3.81 10.38
C THR A 407 -9.27 3.97 11.88
N VAL A 408 -8.10 4.43 12.29
CA VAL A 408 -7.72 4.58 13.70
C VAL A 408 -7.96 6.00 14.13
N LEU A 409 -8.58 6.21 15.29
CA LEU A 409 -8.89 7.50 15.87
C LEU A 409 -9.44 8.51 14.83
N PRO A 410 -10.57 8.18 14.16
CA PRO A 410 -11.04 8.91 12.99
C PRO A 410 -11.32 10.40 13.26
N PHE A 411 -11.59 10.77 14.49
CA PHE A 411 -11.94 12.15 14.90
C PHE A 411 -11.05 12.69 16.02
N PHE A 412 -9.83 12.18 16.19
CA PHE A 412 -8.90 12.67 17.20
C PHE A 412 -8.61 14.16 17.00
N GLY A 413 -8.89 14.97 18.01
CA GLY A 413 -8.69 16.41 17.96
C GLY A 413 -9.56 17.15 16.94
N ALA A 414 -10.61 16.55 16.40
CA ALA A 414 -11.47 17.16 15.40
C ALA A 414 -12.05 18.51 15.84
N ALA A 415 -12.20 19.45 14.89
CA ALA A 415 -12.68 20.80 15.13
C ALA A 415 -14.14 20.97 14.69
N GLY A 416 -14.97 21.56 15.55
CA GLY A 416 -16.39 21.77 15.27
C GLY A 416 -16.67 22.85 14.24
N LYS A 417 -17.95 22.96 13.84
CA LYS A 417 -18.40 23.95 12.86
C LYS A 417 -18.22 25.42 13.29
N ASP A 418 -18.13 25.66 14.61
CA ASP A 418 -17.98 27.00 15.18
C ASP A 418 -16.50 27.38 15.41
N GLU A 419 -15.56 26.44 15.23
CA GLU A 419 -14.13 26.62 15.35
C GLU A 419 -13.54 26.97 13.97
N ASN A 420 -13.21 28.23 13.77
CA ASN A 420 -12.75 28.74 12.46
C ASN A 420 -11.25 29.04 12.40
N ASP A 421 -10.59 29.13 13.57
CA ASP A 421 -9.17 29.45 13.66
C ASP A 421 -8.35 28.16 13.82
N GLY A 422 -7.81 27.70 12.70
CA GLY A 422 -6.98 26.50 12.64
C GLY A 422 -6.98 25.83 11.29
N TYR A 423 -6.16 24.79 11.20
CA TYR A 423 -5.90 24.09 9.96
C TYR A 423 -5.77 22.57 10.18
N LEU A 424 -6.21 21.82 9.20
CA LEU A 424 -5.78 20.43 9.00
C LEU A 424 -4.48 20.46 8.19
N PHE A 425 -3.45 19.80 8.68
CA PHE A 425 -2.19 19.62 7.99
C PHE A 425 -2.19 18.25 7.27
N VAL A 426 -1.85 18.27 5.97
CA VAL A 426 -1.81 17.07 5.10
C VAL A 426 -0.53 17.01 4.29
N PRO A 427 -0.02 15.80 3.95
CA PRO A 427 1.25 15.63 3.26
C PRO A 427 1.11 15.71 1.72
N GLU A 428 0.61 16.83 1.23
CA GLU A 428 0.50 17.09 -0.21
C GLU A 428 1.75 17.83 -0.70
N GLY A 429 2.49 17.27 -1.67
CA GLY A 429 3.77 17.82 -2.11
C GLY A 429 4.76 17.98 -0.95
N GLY A 430 5.18 19.19 -0.66
CA GLY A 430 5.98 19.54 0.51
C GLY A 430 5.21 19.60 1.81
N GLY A 431 3.90 19.68 1.74
CA GLY A 431 2.93 19.83 2.81
C GLY A 431 1.85 20.85 2.42
N ALA A 432 0.65 20.73 3.01
CA ALA A 432 -0.43 21.66 2.74
C ALA A 432 -1.35 21.85 3.94
N LEU A 433 -2.05 22.98 3.96
CA LEU A 433 -3.01 23.36 4.98
C LEU A 433 -4.42 23.45 4.38
N ILE A 434 -5.39 22.90 5.11
CA ILE A 434 -6.80 23.03 4.83
C ILE A 434 -7.41 23.78 6.02
N LYS A 435 -7.86 25.01 5.79
CA LYS A 435 -8.44 25.83 6.85
C LYS A 435 -9.75 25.22 7.34
N PHE A 436 -10.00 25.26 8.64
CA PHE A 436 -11.28 24.86 9.20
C PHE A 436 -12.42 25.65 8.57
N ASN A 437 -13.48 24.96 8.21
CA ASN A 437 -14.70 25.55 7.66
C ASN A 437 -14.46 26.49 6.46
N ASN A 438 -13.50 26.15 5.56
CA ASN A 438 -13.09 26.98 4.42
C ASN A 438 -14.18 27.20 3.34
N GLY A 439 -15.36 26.64 3.51
CA GLY A 439 -16.49 26.82 2.59
C GLY A 439 -16.42 26.00 1.30
N LYS A 440 -15.39 25.18 1.09
CA LYS A 440 -15.21 24.36 -0.13
C LYS A 440 -16.03 23.07 -0.10
N ASN A 441 -17.26 23.09 0.44
CA ASN A 441 -18.10 21.92 0.69
C ASN A 441 -18.49 21.14 -0.58
N SER A 442 -18.41 21.76 -1.76
CA SER A 442 -18.68 21.12 -3.04
C SER A 442 -17.49 20.34 -3.61
N GLN A 443 -16.30 20.50 -3.04
CA GLN A 443 -15.11 19.79 -3.47
C GLN A 443 -15.07 18.38 -2.88
N PRO A 444 -14.38 17.40 -3.52
CA PRO A 444 -14.16 16.09 -2.90
C PRO A 444 -13.32 16.24 -1.63
N ASN A 445 -13.45 15.28 -0.69
CA ASN A 445 -12.54 15.20 0.45
C ASN A 445 -11.10 14.96 -0.04
N TYR A 446 -10.13 15.42 0.76
CA TYR A 446 -8.75 15.07 0.54
C TYR A 446 -8.51 13.58 0.86
N ALA A 447 -7.80 12.89 -0.01
CA ALA A 447 -7.35 11.51 0.21
C ALA A 447 -6.07 11.24 -0.58
N THR A 448 -5.00 10.89 0.11
CA THR A 448 -3.72 10.58 -0.54
C THR A 448 -3.07 9.34 0.07
N LYS A 449 -2.46 8.51 -0.77
CA LYS A 449 -1.74 7.30 -0.33
C LYS A 449 -0.32 7.66 0.08
N VAL A 450 0.12 7.11 1.22
CA VAL A 450 1.50 7.25 1.66
C VAL A 450 2.40 6.33 0.82
N TYR A 451 3.50 6.89 0.30
CA TYR A 451 4.49 6.21 -0.55
C TYR A 451 3.94 5.61 -1.84
N GLY A 452 2.84 6.15 -2.35
CA GLY A 452 2.25 5.79 -3.63
C GLY A 452 1.38 4.55 -3.62
N ARG A 453 1.10 4.03 -4.80
CA ARG A 453 0.29 2.82 -5.00
C ARG A 453 1.15 1.56 -5.03
N ASP A 454 0.56 0.45 -4.67
CA ASP A 454 1.14 -0.86 -4.92
C ASP A 454 0.95 -1.24 -6.39
N ARG A 455 2.05 -1.42 -7.12
CA ARG A 455 2.02 -1.81 -8.54
C ARG A 455 1.79 -3.30 -8.74
N ALA A 456 1.85 -4.10 -7.68
CA ALA A 456 1.44 -5.50 -7.69
C ALA A 456 -0.09 -5.68 -7.52
N LEU A 457 -0.87 -4.59 -7.62
CA LEU A 457 -2.33 -4.62 -7.69
C LEU A 457 -2.79 -4.17 -9.07
N VAL A 458 -3.77 -4.88 -9.63
CA VAL A 458 -4.36 -4.54 -10.92
C VAL A 458 -5.09 -3.20 -10.83
N LEU A 459 -4.80 -2.30 -11.75
CA LEU A 459 -5.45 -1.02 -11.86
C LEU A 459 -5.94 -0.81 -13.30
N LYS A 460 -7.26 -0.65 -13.47
CA LYS A 460 -7.88 -0.44 -14.81
C LYS A 460 -7.73 1.00 -15.30
N THR A 461 -7.76 1.96 -14.38
CA THR A 461 -7.66 3.40 -14.67
C THR A 461 -6.74 4.10 -13.68
N LEU A 462 -5.99 5.11 -14.15
CA LEU A 462 -5.10 5.92 -13.32
C LEU A 462 -5.28 7.40 -13.65
N VAL A 463 -5.98 8.13 -12.78
CA VAL A 463 -6.23 9.58 -12.92
C VAL A 463 -4.99 10.38 -12.51
N SER A 464 -4.36 10.01 -11.41
CA SER A 464 -3.15 10.64 -10.91
C SER A 464 -2.26 9.60 -10.24
N ASP A 465 -0.95 9.71 -10.40
CA ASP A 465 0.06 8.90 -9.69
C ASP A 465 0.78 9.74 -8.61
N LYS A 466 0.20 10.88 -8.22
CA LYS A 466 0.68 11.72 -7.11
C LYS A 466 0.33 11.07 -5.78
N TYR A 467 1.20 11.26 -4.78
CA TYR A 467 1.08 10.61 -3.48
C TYR A 467 1.90 11.35 -2.41
N ALA A 468 1.72 11.02 -1.15
CA ALA A 468 2.49 11.55 -0.05
C ALA A 468 3.89 10.92 0.02
N ASN A 469 4.93 11.74 -0.08
CA ASN A 469 6.32 11.29 0.07
C ASN A 469 6.73 11.07 1.53
N PHE A 470 5.97 11.58 2.48
CA PHE A 470 6.22 11.45 3.92
C PHE A 470 4.94 11.07 4.67
N ASN A 471 5.09 10.52 5.85
CA ASN A 471 4.09 9.74 6.58
C ASN A 471 3.52 10.50 7.78
N THR A 472 3.15 11.78 7.60
CA THR A 472 2.63 12.59 8.71
C THR A 472 1.36 13.35 8.34
N PHE A 473 0.53 13.64 9.33
CA PHE A 473 -0.59 14.56 9.27
C PHE A 473 -0.80 15.24 10.63
N GLY A 474 -1.67 16.23 10.73
CA GLY A 474 -1.89 16.88 12.02
C GLY A 474 -3.03 17.89 12.04
N ILE A 475 -3.22 18.49 13.21
CA ILE A 475 -4.14 19.60 13.42
C ILE A 475 -3.39 20.75 14.08
N ILE A 476 -3.61 21.96 13.57
CA ILE A 476 -3.02 23.20 14.06
C ILE A 476 -4.15 24.08 14.59
N ARG A 477 -4.06 24.50 15.85
CA ARG A 477 -4.86 25.52 16.50
C ARG A 477 -3.98 26.71 16.90
N PRO A 478 -4.50 27.88 17.22
CA PRO A 478 -3.69 29.08 17.49
C PRO A 478 -2.59 28.92 18.52
N GLU A 479 -2.81 28.11 19.54
CA GLU A 479 -1.86 27.96 20.68
C GLU A 479 -1.29 26.55 20.83
N ALA A 480 -1.77 25.58 20.06
CA ALA A 480 -1.33 24.20 20.16
C ALA A 480 -1.53 23.44 18.85
N SER A 481 -0.69 22.45 18.62
CA SER A 481 -0.84 21.53 17.50
C SER A 481 -0.49 20.10 17.91
N PHE A 482 -0.91 19.15 17.10
CA PHE A 482 -0.32 17.82 17.14
C PHE A 482 0.15 17.39 15.76
N LEU A 483 1.22 16.61 15.75
CA LEU A 483 1.73 15.91 14.58
C LEU A 483 1.56 14.40 14.79
N CYS A 484 0.81 13.75 13.91
CA CYS A 484 0.74 12.29 13.86
C CYS A 484 1.78 11.75 12.88
N ILE A 485 2.65 10.87 13.33
CA ILE A 485 3.68 10.16 12.55
C ILE A 485 3.24 8.70 12.44
N LEU A 486 3.11 8.21 11.20
CA LEU A 486 2.80 6.82 10.90
C LEU A 486 4.10 6.02 10.88
N GLU A 487 4.45 5.36 11.98
CA GLU A 487 5.75 4.68 12.13
C GLU A 487 5.77 3.35 11.39
N ASP A 488 4.95 2.39 11.81
CA ASP A 488 4.77 1.11 11.15
C ASP A 488 3.40 1.04 10.45
N GLY A 489 3.32 0.26 9.38
CA GLY A 489 2.14 0.17 8.55
C GLY A 489 1.90 1.39 7.65
N ALA A 490 2.82 2.38 7.64
CA ALA A 490 2.67 3.61 6.85
C ALA A 490 2.38 3.35 5.37
N SER A 491 2.95 2.30 4.79
CA SER A 491 2.76 1.95 3.38
C SER A 491 1.34 1.49 3.04
N TYR A 492 0.55 1.10 4.02
CA TYR A 492 -0.88 0.76 3.86
C TYR A 492 -1.80 1.95 4.02
N ALA A 493 -1.29 3.09 4.51
CA ALA A 493 -2.08 4.23 4.88
C ALA A 493 -2.55 5.06 3.68
N THR A 494 -3.79 5.51 3.76
CA THR A 494 -4.34 6.64 3.02
C THR A 494 -4.68 7.72 4.04
N ILE A 495 -4.09 8.90 3.92
CA ILE A 495 -4.42 10.04 4.77
C ILE A 495 -5.64 10.73 4.18
N ASN A 496 -6.69 10.87 5.00
CA ASN A 496 -7.94 11.52 4.62
C ASN A 496 -8.13 12.76 5.47
N ALA A 497 -8.63 13.84 4.83
CA ALA A 497 -9.06 15.04 5.54
C ALA A 497 -10.37 15.56 4.95
N ASP A 498 -11.21 16.11 5.80
CA ASP A 498 -12.49 16.69 5.39
C ASP A 498 -12.89 17.86 6.28
N ILE A 499 -13.76 18.69 5.76
CA ILE A 499 -14.26 19.87 6.44
C ILE A 499 -15.70 19.68 6.92
N SER A 500 -16.07 20.39 7.99
CA SER A 500 -17.42 20.41 8.53
C SER A 500 -18.44 20.85 7.46
N GLY A 501 -19.59 20.20 7.47
CA GLY A 501 -20.70 20.52 6.57
C GLY A 501 -20.62 19.90 5.17
N ARG A 502 -19.56 19.15 4.86
CA ARG A 502 -19.47 18.30 3.66
C ARG A 502 -19.97 16.88 3.98
N SER A 503 -20.74 16.27 3.07
CA SER A 503 -21.21 14.87 3.20
C SER A 503 -21.83 14.51 4.58
N ASN A 504 -22.58 15.43 5.16
CA ASN A 504 -23.19 15.27 6.49
C ASN A 504 -22.21 15.06 7.65
N ILE A 505 -20.97 15.50 7.52
CA ILE A 505 -19.97 15.47 8.60
C ILE A 505 -20.06 16.76 9.39
N SER A 506 -20.00 16.66 10.74
CA SER A 506 -20.14 17.83 11.63
C SER A 506 -18.83 18.50 11.99
N TYR A 507 -17.70 17.85 11.68
CA TYR A 507 -16.37 18.26 12.15
C TYR A 507 -15.37 18.34 11.02
N ASN A 508 -14.38 19.22 11.20
CA ASN A 508 -13.15 19.20 10.41
C ASN A 508 -12.24 18.14 11.03
N TYR A 509 -11.74 17.20 10.23
CA TYR A 509 -10.91 16.11 10.73
C TYR A 509 -9.84 15.69 9.73
N VAL A 510 -8.77 15.09 10.23
CA VAL A 510 -7.74 14.39 9.46
C VAL A 510 -7.42 13.07 10.15
N ASN A 511 -7.26 12.00 9.38
CA ASN A 511 -6.96 10.67 9.91
C ASN A 511 -6.21 9.82 8.90
N ALA A 512 -5.73 8.66 9.35
CA ALA A 512 -5.19 7.62 8.49
C ALA A 512 -6.13 6.41 8.43
N LYS A 513 -6.46 6.00 7.21
CA LYS A 513 -7.18 4.78 6.88
C LYS A 513 -6.21 3.77 6.30
N TYR A 514 -6.10 2.60 6.90
CA TYR A 514 -5.19 1.55 6.50
C TYR A 514 -5.90 0.48 5.69
N THR A 515 -5.26 0.04 4.61
CA THR A 515 -5.68 -1.18 3.91
C THR A 515 -5.15 -2.38 4.68
N ALA A 516 -6.04 -3.27 5.11
CA ALA A 516 -5.70 -4.48 5.85
C ALA A 516 -5.61 -5.69 4.89
N SER A 517 -6.74 -6.24 4.43
CA SER A 517 -6.72 -7.29 3.43
C SER A 517 -6.80 -6.70 2.03
N LEU A 518 -5.87 -7.10 1.18
CA LEU A 518 -5.87 -6.73 -0.23
C LEU A 518 -6.76 -7.68 -1.02
N SER A 519 -7.46 -7.14 -2.02
CA SER A 519 -8.33 -7.91 -2.91
C SER A 519 -8.12 -7.56 -4.36
N GLU A 520 -8.46 -8.51 -5.23
CA GLU A 520 -8.48 -8.32 -6.68
C GLU A 520 -9.80 -8.85 -7.23
N GLN A 521 -10.40 -8.10 -8.16
CA GLN A 521 -11.62 -8.52 -8.84
C GLN A 521 -11.25 -9.51 -9.96
N TYR A 522 -11.84 -10.69 -9.92
CA TYR A 522 -11.66 -11.73 -10.92
C TYR A 522 -12.96 -11.93 -11.71
N GLU A 523 -12.87 -11.87 -13.04
CA GLU A 523 -14.01 -12.06 -13.93
C GLU A 523 -14.18 -13.56 -14.25
N LEU A 524 -15.35 -14.11 -13.97
CA LEU A 524 -15.68 -15.49 -14.25
C LEU A 524 -16.33 -15.60 -15.64
N GLY A 525 -15.57 -16.08 -16.63
CA GLY A 525 -16.02 -16.33 -18.00
C GLY A 525 -16.00 -15.11 -18.92
N ASP A 526 -16.34 -15.34 -20.19
CA ASP A 526 -16.27 -14.32 -21.27
C ASP A 526 -17.38 -13.25 -21.20
N GLN A 527 -18.36 -13.41 -20.32
CA GLN A 527 -19.39 -12.41 -20.09
C GLN A 527 -19.17 -11.74 -18.75
N ALA A 528 -18.81 -10.45 -18.80
CA ALA A 528 -18.46 -9.58 -17.67
C ALA A 528 -19.55 -9.43 -16.57
N SER A 529 -20.59 -10.26 -16.55
CA SER A 529 -21.72 -10.18 -15.62
C SER A 529 -21.47 -10.88 -14.28
N THR A 530 -20.45 -11.73 -14.17
CA THR A 530 -20.16 -12.46 -12.94
C THR A 530 -18.68 -12.26 -12.59
N SER A 531 -18.41 -11.46 -11.57
CA SER A 531 -17.07 -11.26 -11.00
C SER A 531 -17.08 -11.60 -9.52
N VAL A 532 -15.96 -12.12 -9.04
CA VAL A 532 -15.71 -12.38 -7.63
C VAL A 532 -14.49 -11.61 -7.15
N PHE A 533 -14.45 -11.29 -5.87
CA PHE A 533 -13.26 -10.72 -5.23
C PHE A 533 -12.45 -11.84 -4.58
N VAL A 534 -11.18 -11.90 -4.93
CA VAL A 534 -10.21 -12.81 -4.32
C VAL A 534 -9.35 -12.00 -3.35
N TYR A 535 -9.19 -12.51 -2.14
CA TYR A 535 -8.44 -11.86 -1.07
C TYR A 535 -7.13 -12.59 -0.78
N LEU A 536 -6.19 -11.91 -0.17
CA LEU A 536 -5.05 -12.57 0.45
C LEU A 536 -5.53 -13.49 1.58
N PRO A 537 -4.85 -14.63 1.80
CA PRO A 537 -5.31 -15.65 2.74
C PRO A 537 -5.23 -15.21 4.22
N SER A 538 -4.42 -14.23 4.52
CA SER A 538 -4.23 -13.68 5.88
C SER A 538 -3.88 -12.21 5.82
N LEU A 539 -4.05 -11.51 6.93
CA LEU A 539 -3.46 -10.18 7.11
C LEU A 539 -1.93 -10.28 7.14
N PRO A 540 -1.22 -9.20 6.81
CA PRO A 540 0.22 -9.12 6.99
C PRO A 540 0.61 -9.29 8.47
N ASP A 541 1.82 -9.80 8.73
CA ASP A 541 2.36 -9.95 10.09
C ASP A 541 3.09 -8.66 10.51
N GLU A 542 2.36 -7.56 10.58
CA GLU A 542 2.87 -6.25 10.96
C GLU A 542 1.95 -5.56 11.97
N THR A 543 2.48 -4.58 12.67
CA THR A 543 1.73 -3.69 13.55
C THR A 543 1.48 -2.37 12.84
N ILE A 544 0.31 -1.76 13.03
CA ILE A 544 0.07 -0.36 12.72
C ILE A 544 0.42 0.47 13.93
N THR A 545 1.30 1.44 13.76
CA THR A 545 1.72 2.35 14.84
C THR A 545 1.52 3.80 14.42
N GLN A 546 0.71 4.53 15.19
CA GLN A 546 0.51 5.97 15.10
C GLN A 546 1.09 6.66 16.32
N ARG A 547 2.01 7.60 16.12
CA ARG A 547 2.59 8.44 17.17
C ARG A 547 2.06 9.86 17.05
N TYR A 548 1.31 10.32 18.02
CA TYR A 548 0.78 11.67 18.15
C TYR A 548 1.69 12.49 19.05
N ARG A 549 2.45 13.40 18.49
CA ARG A 549 3.33 14.35 19.20
C ARG A 549 2.61 15.65 19.44
N PHE A 550 2.51 16.04 20.71
CA PHE A 550 1.84 17.30 21.11
C PHE A 550 2.87 18.44 21.14
N ILE A 551 2.47 19.61 20.64
CA ILE A 551 3.33 20.75 20.40
C ILE A 551 2.63 21.98 20.93
N ASP A 552 3.31 22.72 21.83
CA ASP A 552 2.80 23.93 22.50
C ASP A 552 2.94 25.15 21.59
N SER A 553 2.47 25.04 20.36
CA SER A 553 2.57 26.09 19.33
C SER A 553 1.52 25.86 18.24
N GLY A 554 0.97 26.97 17.73
CA GLY A 554 -0.03 27.00 16.65
C GLY A 554 0.56 27.27 15.27
N ASN A 555 1.79 26.88 15.01
CA ASN A 555 2.40 27.06 13.71
C ASN A 555 3.04 25.78 13.17
N TYR A 556 3.09 25.65 11.85
CA TYR A 556 3.61 24.45 11.20
C TYR A 556 5.15 24.37 11.18
N TYR A 557 5.88 25.46 11.41
CA TYR A 557 7.34 25.37 11.45
C TYR A 557 7.82 24.75 12.77
N ASP A 558 7.15 24.98 13.88
CA ASP A 558 7.44 24.24 15.11
C ASP A 558 7.07 22.76 14.98
N MET A 559 5.97 22.43 14.25
CA MET A 559 5.67 21.05 13.89
C MET A 559 6.78 20.44 13.01
N ALA A 560 7.26 21.17 12.01
CA ALA A 560 8.35 20.70 11.15
C ALA A 560 9.66 20.52 11.93
N LYS A 561 9.93 21.40 12.90
CA LYS A 561 11.07 21.28 13.81
C LYS A 561 10.97 20.07 14.71
N GLU A 562 9.79 19.79 15.26
CA GLU A 562 9.56 18.58 16.06
C GLU A 562 9.67 17.30 15.21
N PHE A 563 9.23 17.35 13.94
CA PHE A 563 9.46 16.25 13.02
C PHE A 563 10.95 16.06 12.69
N GLN A 564 11.70 17.14 12.48
CA GLN A 564 13.14 17.11 12.31
C GLN A 564 13.83 16.50 13.56
N ASN A 565 13.42 16.91 14.77
CA ASN A 565 13.92 16.36 16.02
C ASN A 565 13.68 14.86 16.13
N TYR A 566 12.46 14.39 15.74
CA TYR A 566 12.13 12.99 15.66
C TYR A 566 13.04 12.23 14.68
N LEU A 567 13.26 12.76 13.47
CA LEU A 567 14.14 12.14 12.49
C LEU A 567 15.60 12.05 13.00
N ARG A 568 16.09 13.10 13.63
CA ARG A 568 17.46 13.11 14.22
C ARG A 568 17.60 12.12 15.38
N ALA A 569 16.58 11.98 16.21
CA ALA A 569 16.62 11.05 17.33
C ALA A 569 16.65 9.58 16.86
N ASN A 570 15.93 9.27 15.78
CA ASN A 570 15.82 7.89 15.29
C ASN A 570 16.87 7.53 14.22
N PHE A 571 17.45 8.52 13.52
CA PHE A 571 18.38 8.34 12.40
C PHE A 571 19.62 9.25 12.53
N ASN A 572 20.21 9.31 13.68
CA ASN A 572 21.25 10.30 14.04
C ASN A 572 22.50 10.24 13.13
N GLN A 573 22.91 9.07 12.65
CA GLN A 573 24.11 8.94 11.80
C GLN A 573 23.83 9.40 10.35
N GLU A 574 22.64 9.19 9.88
CA GLU A 574 22.19 9.51 8.53
C GLU A 574 21.68 10.96 8.40
N PHE A 575 21.47 11.64 9.53
CA PHE A 575 20.87 12.99 9.59
C PHE A 575 21.83 14.01 10.23
N ALA A 576 22.99 14.16 9.60
CA ALA A 576 23.99 15.18 9.99
C ALA A 576 23.83 16.46 9.17
N LEU A 577 24.06 17.61 9.81
CA LEU A 577 24.00 18.91 9.12
C LEU A 577 25.05 18.96 8.01
N ASN A 578 24.66 19.44 6.84
CA ASN A 578 25.52 19.61 5.67
C ASN A 578 26.53 20.74 5.93
N ASN A 579 27.77 20.59 5.42
CA ASN A 579 28.82 21.60 5.53
C ASN A 579 28.94 22.46 4.25
N ASP A 580 28.16 22.15 3.21
CA ASP A 580 28.26 22.84 1.93
C ASP A 580 27.67 24.27 2.02
N VAL A 581 28.40 25.24 1.48
CA VAL A 581 27.97 26.64 1.36
C VAL A 581 27.68 27.04 -0.09
N GLU A 582 27.60 26.06 -0.97
CA GLU A 582 27.30 26.21 -2.39
C GLU A 582 25.98 25.54 -2.69
N ALA A 583 25.15 26.14 -3.55
CA ALA A 583 23.88 25.56 -3.94
C ALA A 583 24.09 24.21 -4.64
N PRO A 584 23.41 23.13 -4.23
CA PRO A 584 23.54 21.85 -4.90
C PRO A 584 22.90 21.88 -6.27
N VAL A 585 23.57 21.25 -7.25
CA VAL A 585 23.03 21.07 -8.58
C VAL A 585 23.15 19.61 -9.06
N ALA A 586 22.02 19.01 -9.45
CA ALA A 586 22.00 17.71 -10.07
C ALA A 586 21.97 17.84 -11.60
N VAL A 587 22.90 17.16 -12.26
CA VAL A 587 22.97 17.12 -13.73
C VAL A 587 22.82 15.67 -14.18
N GLU A 588 21.67 15.34 -14.76
CA GLU A 588 21.49 14.05 -15.40
C GLU A 588 22.05 14.10 -16.82
N ILE A 589 23.04 13.24 -17.10
CA ILE A 589 23.58 13.00 -18.46
C ILE A 589 22.95 11.71 -19.01
N VAL A 590 22.12 11.86 -20.06
CA VAL A 590 21.51 10.71 -20.74
C VAL A 590 22.51 10.12 -21.72
N ALA A 591 23.01 8.91 -21.42
CA ALA A 591 24.05 8.27 -22.23
C ALA A 591 23.48 7.53 -23.44
N ALA A 592 22.48 6.68 -23.24
CA ALA A 592 21.82 5.97 -24.35
C ALA A 592 20.34 5.75 -24.06
N ALA A 593 19.53 5.83 -25.11
CA ALA A 593 18.13 5.44 -25.15
C ALA A 593 17.93 4.29 -26.14
N ASP A 594 16.76 3.65 -26.11
CA ASP A 594 16.44 2.57 -27.02
C ASP A 594 15.79 3.11 -28.29
N LYS A 595 16.18 2.54 -29.44
CA LYS A 595 15.55 2.85 -30.71
C LYS A 595 15.27 1.57 -31.50
N VAL A 596 14.00 1.39 -31.86
CA VAL A 596 13.61 0.28 -32.70
C VAL A 596 14.12 0.53 -34.12
N LYS A 597 14.93 -0.40 -34.64
CA LYS A 597 15.43 -0.42 -36.02
C LYS A 597 14.98 -1.71 -36.71
N GLN A 598 14.56 -1.60 -37.95
CA GLN A 598 14.29 -2.79 -38.75
C GLN A 598 15.62 -3.37 -39.32
N VAL A 599 15.91 -4.59 -38.94
CA VAL A 599 17.05 -5.35 -39.46
C VAL A 599 16.49 -6.53 -40.23
N LEU A 600 16.68 -6.52 -41.56
CA LEU A 600 16.11 -7.53 -42.48
C LEU A 600 14.58 -7.72 -42.29
N GLY A 601 13.86 -6.63 -42.08
CA GLY A 601 12.41 -6.65 -41.86
C GLY A 601 11.95 -7.04 -40.45
N VAL A 602 12.86 -7.37 -39.54
CA VAL A 602 12.55 -7.67 -38.15
C VAL A 602 12.80 -6.43 -37.29
N PRO A 603 11.80 -5.93 -36.50
CA PRO A 603 12.02 -4.85 -35.57
C PRO A 603 12.96 -5.34 -34.47
N THR A 604 14.02 -4.58 -34.22
CA THR A 604 15.02 -4.89 -33.19
C THR A 604 15.29 -3.62 -32.40
N SER A 605 15.14 -3.66 -31.09
CA SER A 605 15.56 -2.58 -30.22
C SER A 605 17.09 -2.57 -30.12
N ARG A 606 17.69 -1.41 -30.28
CA ARG A 606 19.14 -1.20 -30.15
C ARG A 606 19.42 0.11 -29.44
N PRO A 607 20.46 0.14 -28.57
CA PRO A 607 20.86 1.37 -27.92
C PRO A 607 21.19 2.46 -28.95
N LEU A 608 20.55 3.62 -28.78
CA LEU A 608 20.86 4.86 -29.46
C LEU A 608 21.80 5.66 -28.60
N LYS A 609 23.01 5.87 -29.05
CA LYS A 609 24.00 6.73 -28.39
C LYS A 609 23.47 8.16 -28.36
N LEU A 610 23.45 8.77 -27.18
CA LEU A 610 23.11 10.19 -26.96
C LEU A 610 24.30 10.96 -26.37
N THR A 611 25.08 10.34 -25.47
CA THR A 611 26.30 10.91 -24.90
C THR A 611 27.28 9.78 -24.58
N THR A 612 28.47 9.79 -25.18
CA THR A 612 29.55 8.83 -24.88
C THR A 612 30.20 9.12 -23.53
N PHE A 613 30.91 8.16 -22.93
CA PHE A 613 31.66 8.38 -21.69
C PHE A 613 32.74 9.47 -21.85
N LYS A 614 33.31 9.63 -23.01
CA LYS A 614 34.27 10.69 -23.32
C LYS A 614 33.57 12.04 -23.36
N GLU A 615 32.47 12.17 -24.09
CA GLU A 615 31.65 13.39 -24.13
C GLU A 615 31.11 13.74 -22.74
N ALA A 616 30.61 12.78 -21.97
CA ALA A 616 30.18 13.02 -20.58
C ALA A 616 31.31 13.59 -19.72
N LYS A 617 32.53 13.07 -19.85
CA LYS A 617 33.72 13.61 -19.18
C LYS A 617 33.97 15.06 -19.58
N GLU A 618 33.95 15.37 -20.88
CA GLU A 618 34.14 16.72 -21.42
C GLU A 618 33.07 17.70 -20.91
N LEU A 619 31.80 17.26 -20.84
CA LEU A 619 30.71 18.06 -20.29
C LEU A 619 30.88 18.35 -18.80
N VAL A 620 31.28 17.37 -18.00
CA VAL A 620 31.54 17.55 -16.57
C VAL A 620 32.69 18.53 -16.34
N GLU A 621 33.80 18.36 -17.10
CA GLU A 621 34.97 19.27 -17.02
C GLU A 621 34.60 20.69 -17.42
N GLN A 622 33.80 20.86 -18.45
CA GLN A 622 33.37 22.17 -18.94
C GLN A 622 32.48 22.87 -17.92
N LEU A 623 31.41 22.22 -17.43
CA LEU A 623 30.48 22.79 -16.46
C LEU A 623 31.18 23.18 -15.17
N GLN A 624 32.10 22.35 -14.67
CA GLN A 624 32.85 22.65 -13.48
C GLN A 624 33.80 23.84 -13.68
N SER A 625 34.47 23.93 -14.85
CA SER A 625 35.37 25.06 -15.18
C SER A 625 34.60 26.38 -15.35
N GLU A 626 33.30 26.32 -15.69
CA GLU A 626 32.41 27.45 -15.84
C GLU A 626 31.69 27.83 -14.52
N GLY A 627 32.01 27.15 -13.43
CA GLY A 627 31.62 27.56 -12.09
C GLY A 627 30.46 26.82 -11.47
N LEU A 628 29.99 25.70 -12.07
CA LEU A 628 29.04 24.81 -11.41
C LEU A 628 29.76 24.03 -10.30
N LYS A 629 29.54 24.48 -9.07
CA LYS A 629 30.07 23.87 -7.85
C LYS A 629 29.02 22.95 -7.22
N ASN A 630 29.40 22.19 -6.19
CA ASN A 630 28.52 21.24 -5.50
C ASN A 630 27.64 20.44 -6.49
N MET A 631 28.30 19.90 -7.53
CA MET A 631 27.65 19.23 -8.66
C MET A 631 27.56 17.72 -8.43
N SER A 632 26.34 17.20 -8.51
CA SER A 632 26.03 15.76 -8.52
C SER A 632 25.64 15.33 -9.94
N VAL A 633 26.44 14.50 -10.58
CA VAL A 633 26.21 14.05 -11.96
C VAL A 633 25.62 12.64 -11.97
N LYS A 634 24.39 12.50 -12.47
CA LYS A 634 23.73 11.21 -12.69
C LYS A 634 23.94 10.76 -14.15
N LEU A 635 24.61 9.61 -14.37
CA LEU A 635 24.76 9.02 -15.68
C LEU A 635 23.69 7.94 -15.91
N SER A 636 22.66 8.23 -16.69
CA SER A 636 21.58 7.30 -17.02
C SER A 636 21.80 6.60 -18.35
N GLY A 637 21.27 5.37 -18.50
CA GLY A 637 21.36 4.62 -19.75
C GLY A 637 22.77 4.12 -20.13
N TRP A 638 23.67 3.98 -19.17
CA TRP A 638 25.08 3.58 -19.41
C TRP A 638 25.29 2.08 -19.62
N MET A 639 24.31 1.25 -19.27
CA MET A 639 24.41 -0.21 -19.27
C MET A 639 23.15 -0.91 -19.77
N ASN A 640 23.27 -2.19 -20.07
CA ASN A 640 22.19 -3.16 -20.31
C ASN A 640 21.07 -2.67 -21.25
N GLY A 641 21.39 -1.97 -22.32
CA GLY A 641 20.43 -1.55 -23.33
C GLY A 641 20.24 -0.04 -23.40
N GLY A 642 20.29 0.68 -22.31
CA GLY A 642 20.06 2.12 -22.26
C GLY A 642 19.14 2.54 -21.14
N VAL A 643 18.34 3.58 -21.33
CA VAL A 643 17.40 4.09 -20.31
C VAL A 643 16.35 3.02 -19.96
N ASN A 644 15.78 2.34 -20.96
CA ASN A 644 14.98 1.13 -20.73
C ASN A 644 15.92 -0.06 -20.57
N GLN A 645 16.26 -0.32 -19.33
CA GLN A 645 17.31 -1.24 -18.97
C GLN A 645 16.81 -2.69 -18.98
N LYS A 646 17.65 -3.60 -19.51
CA LYS A 646 17.47 -5.05 -19.35
C LYS A 646 17.92 -5.49 -17.97
N ILE A 647 17.43 -6.66 -17.53
CA ILE A 647 17.68 -7.21 -16.20
C ILE A 647 19.18 -7.24 -15.81
N LEU A 648 19.47 -6.85 -14.56
CA LEU A 648 20.82 -6.74 -14.00
C LEU A 648 21.42 -8.07 -13.50
N LYS A 649 21.01 -9.22 -14.01
CA LYS A 649 21.70 -10.49 -13.70
C LYS A 649 23.18 -10.45 -14.09
N LYS A 650 23.53 -9.66 -15.13
CA LYS A 650 24.90 -9.29 -15.52
C LYS A 650 24.92 -7.85 -16.00
N VAL A 651 25.77 -7.03 -15.41
CA VAL A 651 25.97 -5.65 -15.85
C VAL A 651 26.92 -5.60 -17.04
N LYS A 652 26.44 -5.04 -18.16
CA LYS A 652 27.20 -4.87 -19.41
C LYS A 652 27.10 -3.43 -19.86
N LEU A 653 28.24 -2.79 -20.13
CA LEU A 653 28.26 -1.45 -20.72
C LEU A 653 27.61 -1.44 -22.11
N VAL A 654 26.93 -0.37 -22.44
CA VAL A 654 26.50 -0.09 -23.79
C VAL A 654 27.74 0.22 -24.64
N SER A 655 28.13 -0.71 -25.52
CA SER A 655 29.39 -0.64 -26.23
C SER A 655 29.54 0.60 -27.14
N ALA A 656 28.44 1.19 -27.59
CA ALA A 656 28.41 2.42 -28.37
C ALA A 656 28.87 3.66 -27.59
N LEU A 657 28.93 3.59 -26.27
CA LEU A 657 29.30 4.72 -25.37
C LEU A 657 30.82 4.78 -25.10
N GLY A 658 31.54 3.70 -25.36
CA GLY A 658 32.96 3.61 -25.05
C GLY A 658 33.34 2.36 -24.26
N SER A 659 34.57 2.32 -23.81
CA SER A 659 35.14 1.20 -23.06
C SER A 659 34.98 1.37 -21.54
N SER A 660 35.19 0.28 -20.81
CA SER A 660 35.31 0.33 -19.34
C SER A 660 36.44 1.28 -18.84
N GLY A 661 37.49 1.45 -19.65
CA GLY A 661 38.54 2.41 -19.39
C GLY A 661 38.08 3.85 -19.51
N ASP A 662 37.20 4.12 -20.48
CA ASP A 662 36.66 5.49 -20.65
C ASP A 662 35.70 5.88 -19.51
N LEU A 663 34.87 4.95 -19.04
CA LEU A 663 34.02 5.18 -17.86
C LEU A 663 34.85 5.40 -16.59
N LYS A 664 35.96 4.65 -16.42
CA LYS A 664 36.90 4.88 -15.30
C LYS A 664 37.57 6.27 -15.38
N LYS A 665 37.91 6.73 -16.59
CA LYS A 665 38.46 8.10 -16.76
C LYS A 665 37.44 9.17 -16.43
N LEU A 666 36.15 8.96 -16.79
CA LEU A 666 35.07 9.86 -16.39
C LEU A 666 34.99 9.94 -14.85
N SER A 667 34.95 8.80 -14.18
CA SER A 667 34.87 8.74 -12.70
C SER A 667 36.09 9.40 -12.04
N GLN A 668 37.30 9.12 -12.55
CA GLN A 668 38.52 9.73 -12.02
C GLN A 668 38.56 11.25 -12.24
N SER A 669 38.08 11.74 -13.42
CA SER A 669 37.98 13.15 -13.70
C SER A 669 36.97 13.84 -12.76
N ALA A 670 35.77 13.28 -12.63
CA ALA A 670 34.76 13.80 -11.71
C ALA A 670 35.31 13.91 -10.28
N LYS A 671 35.95 12.86 -9.77
CA LYS A 671 36.57 12.83 -8.43
C LYS A 671 37.65 13.88 -8.25
N SER A 672 38.50 14.09 -9.28
CA SER A 672 39.57 15.11 -9.24
C SER A 672 39.03 16.54 -9.24
N LEU A 673 37.82 16.73 -9.73
CA LEU A 673 37.11 18.01 -9.77
C LEU A 673 36.15 18.21 -8.59
N ASN A 674 36.14 17.30 -7.61
CA ASN A 674 35.18 17.28 -6.50
C ASN A 674 33.71 17.24 -6.99
N VAL A 675 33.45 16.48 -8.02
CA VAL A 675 32.13 16.20 -8.58
C VAL A 675 31.71 14.79 -8.22
N ASP A 676 30.53 14.64 -7.65
CA ASP A 676 29.95 13.34 -7.34
C ASP A 676 29.33 12.71 -8.59
N LEU A 677 29.92 11.58 -9.05
CA LEU A 677 29.37 10.82 -10.16
C LEU A 677 28.50 9.66 -9.63
N TYR A 678 27.23 9.66 -10.02
CA TYR A 678 26.26 8.61 -9.73
C TYR A 678 25.95 7.80 -10.99
N LEU A 679 26.06 6.48 -10.90
CA LEU A 679 25.67 5.58 -11.97
C LEU A 679 24.26 5.04 -11.71
N ASP A 680 23.33 5.43 -12.59
CA ASP A 680 21.91 5.14 -12.44
C ASP A 680 21.55 3.71 -12.86
N GLY A 681 20.55 3.12 -12.21
CA GLY A 681 20.03 1.81 -12.56
C GLY A 681 18.60 1.55 -12.13
N VAL A 682 17.98 0.60 -12.84
CA VAL A 682 16.65 0.06 -12.61
C VAL A 682 16.79 -1.30 -11.94
N THR A 683 16.15 -1.49 -10.80
CA THR A 683 16.30 -2.70 -9.99
C THR A 683 14.99 -3.40 -9.66
N GLN A 684 13.84 -2.71 -9.83
CA GLN A 684 12.52 -3.23 -9.49
C GLN A 684 11.75 -3.76 -10.71
N TYR A 685 12.15 -3.37 -11.93
CA TYR A 685 11.41 -3.64 -13.16
C TYR A 685 12.28 -4.27 -14.25
N GLU A 686 11.63 -5.00 -15.13
CA GLU A 686 12.18 -5.38 -16.45
C GLU A 686 11.43 -4.62 -17.53
N TYR A 687 12.06 -3.59 -18.10
CA TYR A 687 11.48 -2.72 -19.13
C TYR A 687 11.61 -3.27 -20.54
N ASP A 688 12.68 -3.99 -20.83
CA ASP A 688 12.96 -4.57 -22.14
C ASP A 688 13.39 -6.03 -21.97
N SER A 689 12.61 -6.93 -22.51
CA SER A 689 12.78 -8.37 -22.37
C SER A 689 12.91 -9.05 -23.73
N ASP A 690 14.07 -9.67 -23.94
CA ASP A 690 14.38 -10.53 -25.08
C ASP A 690 14.56 -11.98 -24.64
N ILE A 691 14.34 -12.94 -25.55
CA ILE A 691 14.49 -14.39 -25.28
C ILE A 691 15.87 -14.78 -24.71
N PHE A 692 16.90 -13.95 -24.91
CA PHE A 692 18.30 -14.25 -24.56
C PHE A 692 18.89 -13.30 -23.50
N ASP A 693 18.11 -12.43 -22.88
CA ASP A 693 18.59 -11.50 -21.85
C ASP A 693 18.73 -12.15 -20.46
N GLY A 694 18.11 -13.32 -20.29
CA GLY A 694 18.13 -14.08 -19.06
C GLY A 694 16.93 -13.82 -18.14
N PHE A 695 15.96 -13.01 -18.54
CA PHE A 695 14.69 -12.85 -17.87
C PHE A 695 13.69 -13.94 -18.28
N ASN A 696 13.00 -14.47 -17.30
CA ASN A 696 11.90 -15.39 -17.53
C ASN A 696 10.67 -14.91 -16.75
N SER A 697 9.70 -14.35 -17.44
CA SER A 697 8.51 -13.77 -16.80
C SER A 697 7.71 -14.75 -15.94
N PHE A 698 7.86 -16.07 -16.10
CA PHE A 698 7.18 -17.05 -15.25
C PHE A 698 7.84 -17.24 -13.88
N THR A 699 9.16 -17.09 -13.79
CA THR A 699 9.92 -17.31 -12.56
C THR A 699 10.47 -16.04 -11.94
N ASP A 700 10.63 -14.99 -12.73
CA ASP A 700 11.36 -13.78 -12.33
C ASP A 700 10.43 -12.58 -12.05
N SER A 701 9.16 -12.64 -12.51
CA SER A 701 8.19 -11.58 -12.20
C SER A 701 7.44 -11.81 -10.89
N ALA A 702 7.14 -10.72 -10.20
CA ALA A 702 6.18 -10.69 -9.12
C ALA A 702 4.78 -11.15 -9.56
N ARG A 703 3.89 -11.38 -8.61
CA ARG A 703 2.52 -11.84 -8.87
C ARG A 703 1.50 -10.85 -8.33
N PHE A 704 0.41 -10.73 -9.06
CA PHE A 704 -0.84 -10.17 -8.56
C PHE A 704 -1.52 -11.15 -7.59
N ILE A 705 -2.55 -10.71 -6.89
CA ILE A 705 -3.37 -11.55 -5.99
C ILE A 705 -4.04 -12.68 -6.78
N SER A 706 -4.48 -12.42 -8.01
CA SER A 706 -4.99 -13.41 -8.97
C SER A 706 -3.98 -14.49 -9.37
N LYS A 707 -2.73 -14.40 -8.92
CA LYS A 707 -1.59 -15.26 -9.29
C LYS A 707 -1.07 -15.01 -10.71
N GLU A 708 -1.63 -14.07 -11.44
CA GLU A 708 -1.09 -13.64 -12.72
C GLU A 708 0.25 -12.93 -12.51
N ARG A 709 1.05 -12.89 -13.58
CA ARG A 709 2.33 -12.15 -13.58
C ARG A 709 2.06 -10.66 -13.46
N ALA A 710 2.76 -9.98 -12.57
CA ALA A 710 2.62 -8.54 -12.38
C ALA A 710 3.16 -7.77 -13.59
N LYS A 711 2.33 -7.72 -14.62
CA LYS A 711 2.56 -6.99 -15.87
C LYS A 711 1.98 -5.58 -15.72
N ILE A 712 2.82 -4.58 -15.90
CA ILE A 712 2.49 -3.17 -15.68
C ILE A 712 2.24 -2.51 -17.03
N TYR A 713 1.18 -1.71 -17.08
CA TYR A 713 0.73 -1.00 -18.27
C TYR A 713 0.99 0.49 -18.16
N GLN A 714 1.15 1.15 -19.31
CA GLN A 714 1.10 2.59 -19.41
C GLN A 714 -0.37 3.06 -19.44
N TYR A 715 -0.63 4.27 -18.95
CA TYR A 715 -1.97 4.85 -18.91
C TYR A 715 -2.06 6.07 -19.83
N SER A 716 -3.24 6.26 -20.41
CA SER A 716 -3.55 7.43 -21.22
C SER A 716 -3.80 8.64 -20.31
N ALA A 717 -3.13 9.75 -20.54
CA ALA A 717 -3.41 11.00 -19.85
C ALA A 717 -4.79 11.60 -20.17
N VAL A 718 -5.45 11.12 -21.24
CA VAL A 718 -6.76 11.64 -21.68
C VAL A 718 -7.91 10.78 -21.18
N THR A 719 -7.79 9.44 -21.30
CA THR A 719 -8.86 8.51 -20.93
C THR A 719 -8.62 7.86 -19.56
N TYR A 720 -7.45 8.07 -18.97
CA TYR A 720 -6.97 7.43 -17.73
C TYR A 720 -6.94 5.90 -17.77
N ALA A 721 -7.35 5.28 -18.88
CA ALA A 721 -7.35 3.84 -19.06
C ALA A 721 -5.97 3.32 -19.48
N GLN A 722 -5.75 2.02 -19.37
CA GLN A 722 -4.56 1.36 -19.90
C GLN A 722 -4.46 1.59 -21.42
N ARG A 723 -3.25 1.89 -21.89
CA ARG A 723 -2.99 2.13 -23.31
C ARG A 723 -2.79 0.80 -24.03
N GLU A 724 -3.74 0.44 -24.87
CA GLU A 724 -3.60 -0.72 -25.75
C GLU A 724 -2.43 -0.51 -26.75
N GLY A 725 -1.65 -1.56 -26.95
CA GLY A 725 -0.50 -1.55 -27.86
C GLY A 725 0.72 -0.73 -27.39
N ALA A 726 0.69 -0.15 -26.19
CA ALA A 726 1.87 0.45 -25.57
C ALA A 726 2.79 -0.62 -24.98
N ASP A 727 4.09 -0.28 -24.85
CA ASP A 727 5.05 -1.15 -24.20
C ASP A 727 4.65 -1.42 -22.75
N THR A 728 4.75 -2.67 -22.36
CA THR A 728 4.47 -3.15 -21.02
C THR A 728 5.76 -3.66 -20.39
N TYR A 729 5.85 -3.58 -19.08
CA TYR A 729 7.00 -4.08 -18.33
C TYR A 729 6.54 -5.00 -17.18
N TYR A 730 7.47 -5.68 -16.55
CA TYR A 730 7.20 -6.60 -15.45
C TYR A 730 7.79 -6.09 -14.16
N LEU A 731 7.02 -6.16 -13.07
CA LEU A 731 7.56 -6.03 -11.72
C LEU A 731 8.36 -7.30 -11.40
N LEU A 732 9.58 -7.12 -10.90
CA LEU A 732 10.44 -8.24 -10.52
C LEU A 732 9.97 -8.87 -9.20
N HIS A 733 10.18 -10.19 -9.09
CA HIS A 733 10.02 -10.91 -7.82
C HIS A 733 10.89 -10.26 -6.73
N ALA A 734 10.38 -10.13 -5.49
CA ALA A 734 11.03 -9.38 -4.41
C ALA A 734 12.50 -9.78 -4.17
N ASP A 735 12.80 -11.08 -4.07
CA ASP A 735 14.16 -11.57 -3.89
C ASP A 735 15.07 -11.25 -5.08
N LEU A 736 14.51 -11.24 -6.29
CA LEU A 736 15.27 -10.88 -7.49
C LEU A 736 15.56 -9.39 -7.54
N ALA A 737 14.60 -8.54 -7.20
CA ALA A 737 14.78 -7.10 -7.10
C ALA A 737 15.88 -6.75 -6.09
N LYS A 738 15.87 -7.39 -4.91
CA LYS A 738 16.94 -7.27 -3.91
C LYS A 738 18.30 -7.62 -4.50
N LYS A 739 18.39 -8.73 -5.24
CA LYS A 739 19.61 -9.15 -5.91
C LYS A 739 20.04 -8.19 -7.02
N MET A 740 19.11 -7.58 -7.73
CA MET A 740 19.44 -6.58 -8.79
C MET A 740 20.04 -5.33 -8.15
N THR A 741 19.52 -4.88 -7.01
CA THR A 741 20.09 -3.78 -6.20
C THR A 741 21.53 -4.09 -5.82
N GLU A 742 21.81 -5.28 -5.30
CA GLU A 742 23.18 -5.70 -4.98
C GLU A 742 24.10 -5.76 -6.20
N ASN A 743 23.60 -6.23 -7.35
CA ASN A 743 24.38 -6.32 -8.58
C ASN A 743 24.72 -4.94 -9.13
N LEU A 744 23.78 -3.99 -9.08
CA LEU A 744 24.01 -2.59 -9.43
C LEU A 744 25.11 -1.99 -8.54
N TYR A 745 24.93 -2.11 -7.23
CA TYR A 745 25.90 -1.60 -6.26
C TYR A 745 27.32 -2.16 -6.50
N LYS A 746 27.46 -3.48 -6.67
CA LYS A 746 28.75 -4.13 -6.98
C LYS A 746 29.36 -3.62 -8.29
N ALA A 747 28.53 -3.35 -9.30
CA ALA A 747 28.99 -2.85 -10.58
C ALA A 747 29.45 -1.39 -10.49
N VAL A 748 28.72 -0.54 -9.78
CA VAL A 748 29.06 0.87 -9.55
C VAL A 748 30.39 1.00 -8.79
N LYS A 749 30.56 0.23 -7.71
CA LYS A 749 31.78 0.18 -6.90
C LYS A 749 33.04 -0.14 -7.74
N LYS A 750 32.93 -0.97 -8.79
CA LYS A 750 34.02 -1.29 -9.72
C LYS A 750 34.59 -0.06 -10.45
N TYR A 751 33.78 1.00 -10.57
CA TYR A 751 34.16 2.23 -11.25
C TYR A 751 34.51 3.36 -10.27
N ASP A 752 34.55 3.11 -8.97
CA ASP A 752 34.78 4.12 -7.91
C ASP A 752 33.78 5.31 -8.06
N ALA A 753 32.51 4.97 -8.27
CA ALA A 753 31.39 5.90 -8.45
C ALA A 753 30.31 5.68 -7.38
N ASN A 754 29.40 6.62 -7.24
CA ASN A 754 28.24 6.55 -6.37
C ASN A 754 27.04 5.88 -7.07
N VAL A 755 26.05 5.42 -6.30
CA VAL A 755 24.89 4.71 -6.85
C VAL A 755 23.66 5.62 -6.95
N SER A 756 22.95 5.53 -8.07
CA SER A 756 21.63 6.13 -8.25
C SER A 756 20.57 5.06 -8.48
N PHE A 757 19.45 5.18 -7.80
CA PHE A 757 18.28 4.33 -7.96
C PHE A 757 17.14 5.12 -8.59
N ARG A 758 16.57 4.58 -9.68
CA ARG A 758 15.48 5.24 -10.39
C ARG A 758 14.13 5.01 -9.70
N GLU A 759 13.90 3.79 -9.24
CA GLU A 759 12.62 3.38 -8.64
C GLU A 759 12.75 2.90 -7.18
N THR A 760 13.88 2.36 -6.74
CA THR A 760 14.10 2.08 -5.31
C THR A 760 14.12 3.38 -4.53
N GLY A 761 13.29 3.47 -3.50
CA GLY A 761 13.04 4.71 -2.76
C GLY A 761 11.94 5.60 -3.35
N LYS A 762 11.41 5.27 -4.55
CA LYS A 762 10.27 5.91 -5.18
C LYS A 762 9.06 4.99 -5.24
N ASP A 763 9.23 3.83 -5.90
CA ASP A 763 8.17 2.87 -6.10
C ASP A 763 8.24 1.77 -5.02
N LEU A 764 7.11 1.49 -4.38
CA LEU A 764 7.00 0.52 -3.32
C LEU A 764 5.86 -0.44 -3.62
N SER A 765 6.18 -1.69 -3.86
CA SER A 765 5.20 -2.71 -4.24
C SER A 765 5.41 -4.01 -3.48
N GLY A 766 4.33 -4.73 -3.20
CA GLY A 766 4.38 -6.09 -2.71
C GLY A 766 4.68 -7.10 -3.81
N ASP A 767 4.72 -8.36 -3.43
CA ASP A 767 4.78 -9.52 -4.34
C ASP A 767 3.89 -10.62 -3.78
N TYR A 768 2.79 -10.92 -4.46
CA TYR A 768 1.77 -11.86 -3.97
C TYR A 768 1.97 -13.28 -4.50
N TYR A 769 3.25 -13.66 -4.69
CA TYR A 769 3.59 -15.02 -5.03
C TYR A 769 3.26 -15.98 -3.88
N ARG A 770 2.28 -16.87 -4.10
CA ARG A 770 1.67 -17.72 -3.05
C ARG A 770 2.65 -18.45 -2.13
N LYS A 771 3.82 -18.84 -2.64
CA LYS A 771 4.83 -19.57 -1.84
C LYS A 771 5.67 -18.68 -0.95
N ASN A 772 5.73 -17.39 -1.26
CA ASN A 772 6.52 -16.39 -0.52
C ASN A 772 5.90 -15.02 -0.77
N ILE A 773 4.81 -14.72 -0.05
CA ILE A 773 4.16 -13.42 -0.11
C ILE A 773 5.06 -12.40 0.57
N THR A 774 5.38 -11.34 -0.14
CA THR A 774 6.07 -10.18 0.42
C THR A 774 5.07 -9.03 0.48
N SER A 775 4.71 -8.62 1.69
CA SER A 775 3.83 -7.48 1.89
C SER A 775 4.50 -6.18 1.42
N ARG A 776 3.72 -5.15 1.18
CA ARG A 776 4.25 -3.84 0.81
C ARG A 776 5.11 -3.23 1.93
N GLU A 777 4.74 -3.45 3.18
CA GLU A 777 5.51 -3.00 4.34
C GLU A 777 6.82 -3.79 4.51
N ALA A 778 6.80 -5.09 4.29
CA ALA A 778 8.01 -5.92 4.27
C ALA A 778 8.96 -5.49 3.13
N ALA A 779 8.42 -5.12 1.97
CA ALA A 779 9.21 -4.57 0.87
C ALA A 779 9.86 -3.22 1.26
N ARG A 780 9.13 -2.33 1.99
CA ARG A 780 9.66 -1.08 2.54
C ARG A 780 10.83 -1.33 3.48
N LYS A 781 10.64 -2.21 4.45
CA LYS A 781 11.67 -2.58 5.42
C LYS A 781 12.91 -3.16 4.71
N SER A 782 12.72 -4.01 3.72
CA SER A 782 13.82 -4.58 2.91
C SER A 782 14.58 -3.52 2.10
N GLN A 783 13.88 -2.54 1.50
CA GLN A 783 14.54 -1.43 0.79
C GLN A 783 15.34 -0.55 1.77
N MET A 784 14.78 -0.26 2.96
CA MET A 784 15.48 0.50 4.01
C MET A 784 16.78 -0.19 4.45
N GLU A 785 16.73 -1.49 4.72
CA GLU A 785 17.92 -2.29 5.10
C GLU A 785 19.01 -2.26 4.02
N GLN A 786 18.62 -2.39 2.74
CA GLN A 786 19.57 -2.32 1.63
C GLN A 786 20.19 -0.93 1.52
N LEU A 787 19.38 0.13 1.57
CA LEU A 787 19.84 1.52 1.50
C LEU A 787 20.74 1.86 2.68
N ALA A 788 20.38 1.47 3.91
CA ALA A 788 21.19 1.64 5.10
C ALA A 788 22.57 0.95 4.97
N THR A 789 22.62 -0.23 4.36
CA THR A 789 23.88 -0.95 4.13
C THR A 789 24.73 -0.25 3.06
N ILE A 790 24.10 0.20 1.98
CA ILE A 790 24.81 0.83 0.85
C ILE A 790 25.33 2.21 1.22
N SER A 791 24.56 3.00 1.96
CA SER A 791 24.93 4.37 2.37
C SER A 791 26.16 4.43 3.28
N GLN A 792 26.49 3.34 3.99
CA GLN A 792 27.73 3.26 4.80
C GLN A 792 29.01 3.23 3.97
N ASP A 793 28.91 2.90 2.68
CA ASP A 793 30.07 2.61 1.84
C ASP A 793 30.16 3.54 0.60
N THR A 794 29.02 4.09 0.15
CA THR A 794 28.96 4.99 -1.00
C THR A 794 27.80 5.97 -0.89
N LYS A 795 27.92 7.12 -1.52
CA LYS A 795 26.80 8.08 -1.60
C LYS A 795 25.65 7.48 -2.42
N VAL A 796 24.43 7.79 -1.99
CA VAL A 796 23.19 7.29 -2.59
C VAL A 796 22.37 8.46 -3.16
N MET A 797 21.96 8.32 -4.41
CA MET A 797 20.98 9.20 -5.05
C MET A 797 19.68 8.43 -5.26
N ILE A 798 18.56 9.05 -4.87
CA ILE A 798 17.21 8.51 -5.12
C ILE A 798 16.37 9.48 -5.91
N ASN A 799 15.25 8.98 -6.42
CA ASN A 799 14.28 9.76 -7.17
C ASN A 799 13.01 9.99 -6.33
N SER A 800 12.38 11.15 -6.43
CA SER A 800 11.09 11.52 -5.79
C SER A 800 11.13 11.76 -4.27
N GLY A 801 11.97 11.05 -3.50
CA GLY A 801 12.22 11.36 -2.08
C GLY A 801 11.21 10.83 -1.08
N ASN A 802 10.74 9.59 -1.23
CA ASN A 802 10.00 8.93 -0.15
C ASN A 802 10.85 8.91 1.12
N LEU A 803 10.28 9.37 2.24
CA LEU A 803 11.01 9.57 3.49
C LEU A 803 11.79 8.34 3.94
N TYR A 804 11.20 7.15 3.84
CA TYR A 804 11.87 5.90 4.26
C TYR A 804 13.20 5.64 3.54
N ALA A 805 13.39 6.21 2.35
CA ALA A 805 14.61 6.11 1.55
C ALA A 805 15.44 7.40 1.60
N ALA A 806 14.79 8.56 1.70
CA ALA A 806 15.42 9.87 1.78
C ALA A 806 16.40 9.96 2.98
N ILE A 807 16.08 9.29 4.08
CA ILE A 807 16.92 9.22 5.27
C ILE A 807 18.33 8.68 4.93
N TYR A 808 18.41 7.66 4.07
CA TYR A 808 19.67 7.00 3.68
C TYR A 808 20.30 7.57 2.40
N SER A 809 19.72 8.61 1.82
CA SER A 809 20.23 9.25 0.61
C SER A 809 21.04 10.50 0.91
N ASP A 810 22.00 10.81 0.03
CA ASP A 810 22.74 12.06 0.01
C ASP A 810 22.08 13.08 -0.92
N VAL A 811 21.48 12.58 -2.01
CA VAL A 811 20.86 13.42 -3.05
C VAL A 811 19.50 12.87 -3.43
N ILE A 812 18.50 13.75 -3.46
CA ILE A 812 17.14 13.48 -3.90
C ILE A 812 16.86 14.28 -5.17
N THR A 813 16.50 13.61 -6.26
CA THR A 813 16.12 14.24 -7.53
C THR A 813 14.62 14.16 -7.79
N ASN A 814 14.08 15.07 -8.59
CA ASN A 814 12.65 15.10 -8.95
C ASN A 814 11.71 15.07 -7.74
N MET A 815 12.04 15.77 -6.66
CA MET A 815 11.14 15.89 -5.51
C MET A 815 9.88 16.65 -5.92
N ASP A 816 8.72 16.10 -5.61
CA ASP A 816 7.44 16.79 -5.86
C ASP A 816 7.20 17.84 -4.79
N LEU A 817 7.28 19.11 -5.18
CA LEU A 817 7.15 20.24 -4.25
C LEU A 817 5.69 20.68 -4.06
N ARG A 818 4.80 20.39 -5.01
CA ARG A 818 3.41 20.86 -5.01
C ARG A 818 2.33 19.78 -4.91
N GLY A 819 2.63 18.54 -5.25
CA GLY A 819 1.66 17.45 -5.23
C GLY A 819 0.64 17.50 -6.37
N ALA A 820 -0.59 17.05 -6.08
CA ALA A 820 -1.70 17.01 -7.04
C ALA A 820 -2.52 18.30 -7.08
N GLU A 821 -2.20 19.28 -6.24
CA GLU A 821 -2.92 20.55 -6.10
C GLU A 821 -4.42 20.36 -5.84
N HIS A 822 -4.76 19.56 -4.82
CA HIS A 822 -6.12 19.18 -4.49
C HIS A 822 -6.97 20.41 -4.13
N ASN A 823 -8.18 20.52 -4.67
CA ASN A 823 -9.04 21.71 -4.56
C ASN A 823 -9.46 22.09 -3.12
N LEU A 824 -9.44 21.15 -2.18
CA LEU A 824 -9.77 21.41 -0.78
C LEU A 824 -8.67 22.22 -0.05
N ILE A 825 -7.45 22.20 -0.55
CA ILE A 825 -6.28 22.85 0.03
C ILE A 825 -6.41 24.37 -0.09
N ASP A 826 -6.01 25.08 0.95
CA ASP A 826 -5.96 26.54 0.98
C ASP A 826 -4.53 27.08 0.82
N GLU A 827 -3.53 26.40 1.35
CA GLU A 827 -2.14 26.84 1.32
C GLU A 827 -1.17 25.65 1.17
N PHE A 828 -0.17 25.80 0.29
CA PHE A 828 0.97 24.88 0.20
C PHE A 828 2.12 25.38 1.04
N ILE A 829 2.79 24.50 1.75
CA ILE A 829 3.86 24.83 2.69
C ILE A 829 5.06 23.90 2.51
N PRO A 830 6.29 24.36 2.73
CA PRO A 830 7.50 23.53 2.61
C PRO A 830 7.78 22.70 3.89
N PHE A 831 6.77 22.06 4.47
CA PHE A 831 6.91 21.33 5.74
C PHE A 831 7.97 20.24 5.67
N TYR A 832 7.92 19.40 4.62
CA TYR A 832 8.90 18.33 4.46
C TYR A 832 10.30 18.89 4.24
N GLN A 833 10.41 19.95 3.43
CA GLN A 833 11.68 20.61 3.19
C GLN A 833 12.22 21.25 4.48
N MET A 834 11.40 21.90 5.29
CA MET A 834 11.81 22.45 6.59
C MET A 834 12.38 21.35 7.52
N ALA A 835 11.83 20.15 7.46
CA ALA A 835 12.33 19.04 8.27
C ALA A 835 13.69 18.49 7.79
N ILE A 836 14.03 18.60 6.49
CA ILE A 836 15.23 17.97 5.92
C ILE A 836 16.26 18.98 5.38
N HIS A 837 15.93 20.25 5.26
CA HIS A 837 16.83 21.29 4.73
C HIS A 837 18.06 21.48 5.62
N GLY A 838 19.21 21.59 5.00
CA GLY A 838 20.50 21.60 5.67
C GLY A 838 21.07 20.20 5.98
N TYR A 839 20.26 19.16 5.91
CA TYR A 839 20.65 17.77 6.18
C TYR A 839 20.70 16.89 4.94
N LYS A 840 19.85 17.17 3.95
CA LYS A 840 19.78 16.42 2.69
C LYS A 840 19.79 17.39 1.50
N ASN A 841 20.48 17.02 0.42
CA ASN A 841 20.42 17.74 -0.84
C ASN A 841 19.23 17.25 -1.65
N TYR A 842 18.27 18.11 -1.94
CA TYR A 842 17.10 17.77 -2.74
C TYR A 842 16.86 18.81 -3.84
N MET A 843 16.35 18.35 -4.97
CA MET A 843 16.05 19.13 -6.17
C MET A 843 14.63 18.85 -6.64
N GLY A 844 13.97 19.89 -7.17
CA GLY A 844 12.70 19.77 -7.86
C GLY A 844 12.85 19.11 -9.24
N ASN A 845 11.91 19.40 -10.15
CA ASN A 845 11.98 18.89 -11.51
C ASN A 845 13.12 19.51 -12.33
N PRO A 846 13.60 18.86 -13.40
CA PRO A 846 14.59 19.42 -14.30
C PRO A 846 14.09 20.71 -14.95
N ILE A 847 14.76 21.83 -14.67
CA ILE A 847 14.37 23.18 -15.13
C ILE A 847 14.26 23.23 -16.65
N ASN A 848 15.20 22.64 -17.35
CA ASN A 848 15.25 22.68 -18.82
C ASN A 848 14.23 21.76 -19.51
N LEU A 849 13.59 20.84 -18.80
CA LEU A 849 12.53 19.98 -19.31
C LEU A 849 11.13 20.44 -18.91
N ALA A 850 11.06 21.41 -18.01
CA ALA A 850 9.79 21.91 -17.48
C ALA A 850 9.00 22.69 -18.52
N LYS A 851 7.69 22.66 -18.42
CA LYS A 851 6.78 23.48 -19.23
C LYS A 851 7.00 24.98 -18.99
N ASP A 852 7.26 25.33 -17.75
CA ASP A 852 7.62 26.69 -17.32
C ASP A 852 8.90 26.64 -16.48
N PRO A 853 10.08 26.84 -17.10
CA PRO A 853 11.37 26.82 -16.40
C PRO A 853 11.47 27.85 -15.27
N THR A 854 10.82 29.01 -15.43
CA THR A 854 10.80 30.07 -14.39
C THR A 854 10.04 29.61 -13.16
N GLN A 855 8.90 28.93 -13.36
CA GLN A 855 8.12 28.36 -12.25
C GLN A 855 8.93 27.36 -11.43
N GLU A 856 9.68 26.46 -12.06
CA GLU A 856 10.53 25.50 -11.37
C GLU A 856 11.67 26.18 -10.59
N LEU A 857 12.26 27.23 -11.16
CA LEU A 857 13.28 28.03 -10.46
C LEU A 857 12.70 28.74 -9.23
N LEU A 858 11.50 29.31 -9.35
CA LEU A 858 10.82 29.99 -8.25
C LEU A 858 10.44 28.99 -7.13
N LEU A 859 9.92 27.83 -7.49
CA LEU A 859 9.65 26.75 -6.54
C LEU A 859 10.94 26.30 -5.84
N SER A 860 12.04 26.16 -6.58
CA SER A 860 13.32 25.84 -5.96
C SER A 860 13.75 26.89 -4.94
N ALA A 861 13.59 28.18 -5.25
CA ALA A 861 13.95 29.27 -4.35
C ALA A 861 13.05 29.34 -3.11
N GLU A 862 11.73 29.11 -3.25
CA GLU A 862 10.79 29.10 -2.13
C GLU A 862 11.03 27.91 -1.19
N TYR A 863 11.18 26.72 -1.78
CA TYR A 863 11.30 25.45 -1.03
C TYR A 863 12.73 25.12 -0.62
N GLY A 864 13.70 26.02 -0.86
CA GLY A 864 15.12 25.78 -0.54
C GLY A 864 15.71 24.59 -1.29
N ALA A 865 15.19 24.24 -2.45
CA ALA A 865 15.66 23.13 -3.26
C ALA A 865 16.88 23.55 -4.11
N GLY A 866 17.81 22.62 -4.35
CA GLY A 866 18.85 22.79 -5.35
C GLY A 866 18.28 22.78 -6.77
N LEU A 867 19.13 22.98 -7.77
CA LEU A 867 18.74 23.00 -9.17
C LEU A 867 18.95 21.64 -9.84
N GLN A 868 18.09 21.30 -10.80
CA GLN A 868 18.25 20.09 -11.60
C GLN A 868 18.17 20.39 -13.09
N PHE A 869 19.05 19.73 -13.85
CA PHE A 869 19.06 19.76 -15.30
C PHE A 869 19.26 18.36 -15.87
N THR A 870 18.65 18.09 -17.03
CA THR A 870 18.87 16.84 -17.79
C THR A 870 19.46 17.18 -19.13
N ILE A 871 20.61 16.60 -19.50
CA ILE A 871 21.35 16.94 -20.71
C ILE A 871 21.77 15.73 -21.51
N MET A 872 21.94 15.92 -22.81
CA MET A 872 22.57 14.99 -23.74
C MET A 872 23.40 15.76 -24.78
N LYS A 873 24.45 15.14 -25.30
CA LYS A 873 25.31 15.79 -26.33
C LYS A 873 24.70 15.71 -27.73
N GLU A 874 24.01 14.63 -28.02
CA GLU A 874 23.41 14.41 -29.36
C GLU A 874 22.23 15.37 -29.59
N SER A 875 21.96 15.69 -30.85
CA SER A 875 20.82 16.50 -31.26
C SER A 875 19.49 15.81 -30.92
N PRO A 876 18.43 16.57 -30.53
CA PRO A 876 17.08 16.06 -30.31
C PRO A 876 16.51 15.29 -31.51
N PHE A 877 16.95 15.60 -32.73
CA PHE A 877 16.55 14.87 -33.94
C PHE A 877 16.90 13.38 -33.91
N ALA A 878 17.92 12.99 -33.14
CA ALA A 878 18.26 11.58 -32.96
C ALA A 878 17.11 10.78 -32.29
N LEU A 879 16.33 11.44 -31.42
CA LEU A 879 15.19 10.86 -30.71
C LEU A 879 13.92 10.73 -31.57
N GLN A 880 13.90 11.24 -32.80
CA GLN A 880 12.76 11.03 -33.69
C GLN A 880 12.47 9.54 -33.88
N LYS A 881 11.18 9.19 -33.83
CA LYS A 881 10.68 7.80 -33.85
C LYS A 881 11.16 6.93 -32.71
N THR A 882 11.37 7.55 -31.54
CA THR A 882 11.50 6.88 -30.25
C THR A 882 10.33 7.26 -29.35
N LEU A 883 10.21 6.61 -28.17
CA LEU A 883 9.22 6.94 -27.15
C LEU A 883 9.72 8.04 -26.17
N TYR A 884 10.97 8.50 -26.31
CA TYR A 884 11.64 9.42 -25.36
C TYR A 884 11.44 10.89 -25.72
N THR A 885 10.18 11.33 -25.83
CA THR A 885 9.84 12.71 -26.14
C THR A 885 10.21 13.69 -25.02
N GLU A 886 10.30 13.21 -23.79
CA GLU A 886 10.70 13.94 -22.61
C GLU A 886 12.12 14.52 -22.73
N TYR A 887 13.02 13.92 -23.49
CA TYR A 887 14.39 14.41 -23.67
C TYR A 887 14.57 15.40 -24.84
N PHE A 888 13.50 15.84 -25.50
CA PHE A 888 13.65 16.79 -26.61
C PHE A 888 14.23 18.16 -26.16
N GLY A 889 14.02 18.54 -24.90
CA GLY A 889 14.62 19.72 -24.29
C GLY A 889 16.03 19.51 -23.71
N ALA A 890 16.61 18.31 -23.82
CA ALA A 890 17.85 17.95 -23.12
C ALA A 890 19.15 18.29 -23.87
N ASN A 891 19.10 18.90 -25.07
CA ASN A 891 20.34 19.18 -25.81
C ASN A 891 21.23 20.19 -25.07
N PHE A 892 22.46 19.79 -24.76
CA PHE A 892 23.43 20.59 -24.01
C PHE A 892 23.73 21.92 -24.70
N ASP A 893 24.02 21.93 -25.98
CA ASP A 893 24.41 23.12 -26.70
C ASP A 893 23.31 24.20 -26.74
N SER A 894 22.05 23.78 -26.57
CA SER A 894 20.89 24.70 -26.51
C SER A 894 20.66 25.30 -25.12
N TRP A 895 21.12 24.64 -24.06
CA TRP A 895 20.84 25.03 -22.68
C TRP A 895 22.07 25.51 -21.89
N HIS A 896 23.25 25.20 -22.34
CA HIS A 896 24.50 25.37 -21.64
C HIS A 896 24.67 26.78 -21.03
N GLU A 897 24.61 27.85 -21.85
CA GLU A 897 24.78 29.22 -21.34
C GLU A 897 23.71 29.61 -20.30
N LYS A 898 22.45 29.21 -20.53
CA LYS A 898 21.33 29.47 -19.59
C LYS A 898 21.55 28.74 -18.28
N MET A 899 21.94 27.47 -18.33
CA MET A 899 22.19 26.63 -17.16
C MET A 899 23.28 27.26 -16.28
N VAL A 900 24.38 27.68 -16.86
CA VAL A 900 25.50 28.35 -16.16
C VAL A 900 25.03 29.68 -15.54
N SER A 901 24.33 30.50 -16.31
CA SER A 901 23.82 31.82 -15.83
C SER A 901 22.79 31.65 -14.68
N ILE A 902 21.87 30.70 -14.78
CA ILE A 902 20.90 30.42 -13.73
C ILE A 902 21.61 29.95 -12.45
N TYR A 903 22.55 29.02 -12.59
CA TYR A 903 23.29 28.50 -11.44
C TYR A 903 24.17 29.57 -10.78
N ASP A 904 24.91 30.37 -11.54
CA ASP A 904 25.78 31.46 -11.01
C ASP A 904 24.98 32.45 -10.14
N ARG A 905 23.85 32.93 -10.66
CA ARG A 905 22.95 33.81 -9.89
C ARG A 905 22.42 33.11 -8.63
N TYR A 906 21.88 31.88 -8.79
CA TYR A 906 21.28 31.13 -7.70
C TYR A 906 22.29 30.84 -6.60
N ASN A 907 23.45 30.35 -6.96
CA ASN A 907 24.52 30.06 -6.02
C ASN A 907 25.05 31.31 -5.30
N LYS A 908 25.25 32.41 -6.01
CA LYS A 908 25.70 33.66 -5.43
C LYS A 908 24.70 34.22 -4.41
N GLU A 909 23.41 34.11 -4.69
CA GLU A 909 22.35 34.65 -3.84
C GLU A 909 21.96 33.69 -2.70
N LEU A 910 21.91 32.40 -2.95
CA LEU A 910 21.34 31.37 -2.06
C LEU A 910 22.34 30.30 -1.60
N GLY A 911 23.56 30.19 -2.16
CA GLY A 911 24.47 29.11 -1.81
C GLY A 911 24.71 28.96 -0.31
N HIS A 912 24.78 30.08 0.42
CA HIS A 912 25.05 30.09 1.86
C HIS A 912 23.93 29.57 2.74
N VAL A 913 22.68 29.38 2.21
CA VAL A 913 21.58 28.88 3.03
C VAL A 913 21.50 27.36 3.04
N PHE A 914 22.22 26.64 2.16
CA PHE A 914 22.14 25.19 2.05
C PHE A 914 22.76 24.40 3.22
N ASN A 915 23.48 25.06 4.10
CA ASN A 915 23.92 24.50 5.39
C ASN A 915 23.16 25.10 6.58
N GLN A 916 22.03 25.80 6.34
CA GLN A 916 21.23 26.43 7.37
C GLN A 916 19.92 25.64 7.56
N GLU A 917 19.34 25.71 8.75
CA GLU A 917 17.96 25.25 8.95
C GLU A 917 17.00 26.30 8.39
N MET A 918 15.91 25.83 7.77
CA MET A 918 14.78 26.66 7.38
C MET A 918 13.92 26.92 8.62
N THR A 919 13.78 28.19 9.03
CA THR A 919 13.17 28.56 10.31
C THR A 919 11.78 29.16 10.18
N GLY A 920 11.31 29.42 8.98
CA GLY A 920 9.97 29.94 8.77
C GLY A 920 9.60 30.04 7.29
N HIS A 921 8.30 30.07 7.06
CA HIS A 921 7.70 30.28 5.74
C HIS A 921 6.36 30.98 5.93
N VAL A 922 6.04 31.94 5.12
CA VAL A 922 4.75 32.65 5.15
C VAL A 922 4.31 33.05 3.74
N THR A 923 3.01 32.99 3.48
CA THR A 923 2.38 33.67 2.36
C THR A 923 2.16 35.12 2.76
N VAL A 924 2.95 36.04 2.20
CA VAL A 924 2.90 37.50 2.50
C VAL A 924 1.62 38.11 1.93
N GLU A 925 1.31 37.78 0.69
CA GLU A 925 0.05 38.06 -0.03
C GLU A 925 -0.11 37.05 -1.16
N GLU A 926 -1.25 37.02 -1.81
CA GLU A 926 -1.51 36.11 -2.91
C GLU A 926 -0.40 36.13 -3.97
N GLY A 927 0.22 34.96 -4.22
CA GLY A 927 1.33 34.81 -5.15
C GLY A 927 2.66 35.45 -4.72
N LEU A 928 2.81 35.83 -3.44
CA LEU A 928 4.06 36.27 -2.86
C LEU A 928 4.36 35.56 -1.55
N THR A 929 5.43 34.80 -1.50
CA THR A 929 5.86 34.04 -0.32
C THR A 929 7.19 34.53 0.24
N CYS A 930 7.50 34.15 1.47
CA CYS A 930 8.77 34.45 2.14
C CYS A 930 9.25 33.27 2.95
N THR A 931 10.42 32.74 2.61
CA THR A 931 11.12 31.68 3.37
C THR A 931 12.24 32.30 4.18
N SER A 932 12.39 31.89 5.44
CA SER A 932 13.40 32.40 6.39
C SER A 932 14.36 31.28 6.80
N TYR A 933 15.62 31.62 7.01
CA TYR A 933 16.71 30.73 7.41
C TYR A 933 17.34 31.15 8.73
N ALA A 934 18.09 30.24 9.35
CA ALA A 934 18.65 30.39 10.69
C ALA A 934 19.63 31.59 10.82
N ASP A 935 20.32 31.96 9.75
CA ASP A 935 21.23 33.13 9.70
C ASP A 935 20.50 34.48 9.54
N GLY A 936 19.15 34.47 9.48
CA GLY A 936 18.31 35.65 9.28
C GLY A 936 18.02 35.97 7.82
N THR A 937 18.58 35.20 6.87
CA THR A 937 18.27 35.37 5.44
C THR A 937 16.80 35.12 5.17
N LYS A 938 16.20 36.01 4.35
CA LYS A 938 14.82 35.91 3.86
C LYS A 938 14.79 35.88 2.35
N VAL A 939 14.09 34.91 1.80
CA VAL A 939 13.88 34.70 0.36
C VAL A 939 12.44 35.01 0.03
N TYR A 940 12.21 36.13 -0.64
CA TYR A 940 10.89 36.49 -1.15
C TYR A 940 10.73 35.98 -2.57
N VAL A 941 9.65 35.26 -2.84
CA VAL A 941 9.35 34.69 -4.16
C VAL A 941 8.03 35.26 -4.67
N ASN A 942 8.08 35.91 -5.83
CA ASN A 942 6.92 36.52 -6.46
C ASN A 942 6.48 35.77 -7.71
N TYR A 943 5.38 35.07 -7.61
CA TYR A 943 4.73 34.34 -8.71
C TYR A 943 3.87 35.22 -9.60
N ASN A 944 3.60 36.47 -9.18
CA ASN A 944 2.77 37.43 -9.93
C ASN A 944 3.50 37.97 -11.15
N TYR A 945 2.74 38.34 -12.16
CA TYR A 945 3.23 39.04 -13.36
C TYR A 945 3.46 40.54 -13.16
N GLU A 946 3.34 41.05 -11.93
CA GLU A 946 3.62 42.39 -11.52
C GLU A 946 4.65 42.39 -10.39
N ALA A 947 5.49 43.42 -10.36
CA ALA A 947 6.44 43.59 -9.26
C ALA A 947 5.69 43.91 -7.95
N LYS A 948 6.18 43.39 -6.84
CA LYS A 948 5.64 43.61 -5.49
C LYS A 948 6.65 44.34 -4.62
N THR A 949 6.19 45.03 -3.61
CA THR A 949 7.08 45.75 -2.70
C THR A 949 6.80 45.40 -1.25
N VAL A 950 7.77 44.82 -0.56
CA VAL A 950 7.68 44.40 0.85
C VAL A 950 8.81 45.09 1.62
N ASN A 951 8.47 45.76 2.72
CA ASN A 951 9.45 46.45 3.59
C ASN A 951 10.43 47.36 2.82
N GLY A 952 9.95 48.07 1.76
CA GLY A 952 10.74 48.96 0.93
C GLY A 952 11.64 48.26 -0.11
N LYS A 953 11.62 46.94 -0.20
CA LYS A 953 12.33 46.19 -1.24
C LYS A 953 11.37 45.76 -2.35
N THR A 954 11.71 46.05 -3.59
CA THR A 954 10.95 45.60 -4.76
C THR A 954 11.36 44.18 -5.14
N ILE A 955 10.41 43.31 -5.24
CA ILE A 955 10.55 41.93 -5.74
C ILE A 955 10.00 41.93 -7.18
N PRO A 956 10.83 41.69 -8.20
CA PRO A 956 10.37 41.74 -9.59
C PRO A 956 9.25 40.72 -9.89
N ALA A 957 8.54 40.95 -10.98
CA ALA A 957 7.53 40.02 -11.49
C ALA A 957 8.17 38.69 -11.89
N ARG A 958 7.55 37.57 -11.50
CA ARG A 958 8.05 36.21 -11.83
C ARG A 958 9.52 36.05 -11.48
N ASP A 959 9.92 36.49 -10.26
CA ASP A 959 11.30 36.46 -9.80
C ASP A 959 11.37 36.32 -8.26
N TYR A 960 12.57 36.13 -7.74
CA TYR A 960 12.84 36.11 -6.32
C TYR A 960 13.84 37.19 -5.90
N ALA A 961 13.82 37.54 -4.62
CA ALA A 961 14.77 38.47 -4.03
C ALA A 961 15.21 38.01 -2.65
N VAL A 962 16.51 38.08 -2.41
CA VAL A 962 17.12 37.71 -1.13
C VAL A 962 17.39 38.95 -0.29
N VAL A 963 17.07 38.89 1.00
CA VAL A 963 17.35 39.93 2.02
C VAL A 963 18.12 39.27 3.14
N ARG A 964 19.28 39.86 3.47
CA ARG A 964 20.12 39.41 4.60
C ARG A 964 19.97 40.37 5.75
#